data_93c050551d485724e01466a965a6ebce
#
_entry.id   93c050551d485724e01466a965a6ebce
#
_cell.length_a   1.000
_cell.length_b   1.000
_cell.length_c   1.000
_cell.angle_alpha   90.00
_cell.angle_beta   90.00
_cell.angle_gamma   90.00
#
_symmetry.space_group_name_H-M   'P 1'
#
loop_
_entity.id
_entity.type
_entity.pdbx_description
1 polymer ?
#
loop_
_entity_poly.entity_id
_entity_poly.type
_entity_poly.pdbx_seq_one_letter_code
_entity_poly.pdbx_strand_id
1 'polypeptide(L)'
;MKHSPELLVYKASAGSGKTFTLAVEYIKLLIQNPRAYRNILAVTFTNKATTEMKERILSQLYGIWIKDKDSDPYLQKITEELEMPQEDIRTAAGTALHYMIHDYSRFRVETIDSFFQSVMRNLARELELGANLNIELNNMEVLSDAVDSMIEKLDRQSPVLYWLLEYIEERIADDKRWNVSGEIKNFGRNIFDEGYIEKGNGLREKLRDKDCIKNYRETLQAILEEVQEQMKGFADQFFGILDTNGVKVEDLKNGSRGIASYFNKLQSGKLDDSVRNVTVEKCLDCPDEWVKKTSPIRNAILGLAEKELIPLLNESEKYRSRNNMLANSCQLSLRHVNNIRLLANIDEEVRELNHENNRFLLSDTNALLHNLVKEGDSSFVFEKIGTTIRNVMIDEFQDTSRMQWDNFRLLLLEGLSQGADSLIVGDVKQSIYRWRNGDWGILNGLKTNIEAFPVKVKTLTTNRRSAANIIHFNNEVFTAACEVLNNIYKEEQKKECKELKEAYNDVCQETYKDPGKGYVKVEFLSDTEDMTYMENTLHHLGEEVELLVAQGVQLKDIAILVRKNRSIPLIADYFDKNTSYKIVSDEAFRLDASLAVCMIMDGLRYLSQPENRIAKAQLAAAYQNEVLHKGIDLNTLLLNEIDDYLPFDFIKEAEQLRLMPLYELMEKLFNLFQMSCI
;
A
#
# COMPACT_ATOMS: atom_id res chain seq x y z
N MET A 1 -42.93 -19.57 -11.10
CA MET A 1 -41.64 -20.01 -11.67
C MET A 1 -40.69 -20.22 -10.50
N LYS A 2 -39.92 -21.32 -10.43
CA LYS A 2 -38.91 -21.46 -9.38
C LYS A 2 -37.87 -20.35 -9.60
N HIS A 3 -37.64 -19.51 -8.60
CA HIS A 3 -36.59 -18.50 -8.62
C HIS A 3 -35.24 -19.20 -8.90
N SER A 4 -34.54 -18.78 -9.94
CA SER A 4 -33.17 -19.26 -10.20
C SER A 4 -32.24 -18.44 -9.35
N PRO A 5 -31.40 -19.03 -8.47
CA PRO A 5 -30.51 -18.29 -7.62
C PRO A 5 -29.49 -17.46 -8.46
N GLU A 6 -29.30 -16.22 -8.06
CA GLU A 6 -28.41 -15.29 -8.78
C GLU A 6 -27.42 -14.59 -7.83
N LEU A 7 -26.25 -14.25 -8.35
CA LEU A 7 -25.36 -13.33 -7.70
C LEU A 7 -25.66 -11.91 -8.16
N LEU A 8 -26.12 -11.09 -7.22
CA LEU A 8 -26.37 -9.68 -7.47
C LEU A 8 -25.11 -8.86 -7.18
N VAL A 9 -24.66 -8.08 -8.15
CA VAL A 9 -23.46 -7.22 -8.04
C VAL A 9 -23.86 -5.77 -8.26
N TYR A 10 -23.68 -4.94 -7.24
CA TYR A 10 -23.84 -3.49 -7.37
C TYR A 10 -22.48 -2.81 -7.57
N LYS A 11 -22.26 -2.27 -8.78
CA LYS A 11 -21.19 -1.30 -9.01
C LYS A 11 -21.71 0.08 -8.64
N ALA A 12 -21.19 0.64 -7.56
CA ALA A 12 -21.78 1.79 -6.91
C ALA A 12 -20.74 2.86 -6.59
N SER A 13 -20.73 3.93 -7.34
CA SER A 13 -19.84 5.07 -7.13
C SER A 13 -20.06 5.75 -5.77
N ALA A 14 -19.12 6.62 -5.35
CA ALA A 14 -19.20 7.36 -4.09
C ALA A 14 -20.53 8.14 -3.97
N GLY A 15 -21.21 8.03 -2.84
CA GLY A 15 -22.45 8.75 -2.59
C GLY A 15 -23.69 8.23 -3.33
N SER A 16 -23.59 7.13 -4.10
CA SER A 16 -24.72 6.55 -4.87
C SER A 16 -25.68 5.69 -4.05
N GLY A 17 -25.42 5.53 -2.75
CA GLY A 17 -26.32 4.78 -1.85
C GLY A 17 -25.95 3.31 -1.65
N LYS A 18 -24.64 2.94 -1.70
CA LYS A 18 -24.15 1.57 -1.42
C LYS A 18 -24.79 0.98 -0.15
N THR A 19 -24.61 1.65 0.98
CA THR A 19 -25.09 1.18 2.29
C THR A 19 -26.62 1.15 2.37
N PHE A 20 -27.32 2.07 1.68
CA PHE A 20 -28.78 2.04 1.55
C PHE A 20 -29.23 0.79 0.81
N THR A 21 -28.65 0.52 -0.35
CA THR A 21 -28.98 -0.64 -1.18
C THR A 21 -28.72 -1.95 -0.44
N LEU A 22 -27.57 -2.05 0.25
CA LEU A 22 -27.23 -3.24 1.02
C LEU A 22 -28.21 -3.48 2.17
N ALA A 23 -28.61 -2.42 2.89
CA ALA A 23 -29.62 -2.52 3.95
C ALA A 23 -31.01 -2.91 3.39
N VAL A 24 -31.39 -2.36 2.24
CA VAL A 24 -32.65 -2.76 1.57
C VAL A 24 -32.64 -4.24 1.22
N GLU A 25 -31.59 -4.73 0.58
CA GLU A 25 -31.46 -6.14 0.20
C GLU A 25 -31.46 -7.07 1.44
N TYR A 26 -30.77 -6.66 2.52
CA TYR A 26 -30.78 -7.40 3.78
C TYR A 26 -32.20 -7.46 4.38
N ILE A 27 -32.88 -6.32 4.48
CA ILE A 27 -34.24 -6.22 5.04
C ILE A 27 -35.23 -7.00 4.19
N LYS A 28 -35.12 -7.01 2.87
CA LYS A 28 -35.96 -7.83 1.98
C LYS A 28 -35.92 -9.30 2.35
N LEU A 29 -34.73 -9.85 2.61
CA LEU A 29 -34.61 -11.24 3.05
C LEU A 29 -35.33 -11.49 4.39
N LEU A 30 -35.27 -10.51 5.31
CA LEU A 30 -35.97 -10.59 6.60
C LEU A 30 -37.49 -10.46 6.47
N ILE A 31 -37.98 -9.66 5.53
CA ILE A 31 -39.43 -9.53 5.27
C ILE A 31 -39.97 -10.83 4.70
N GLN A 32 -39.24 -11.48 3.80
CA GLN A 32 -39.61 -12.78 3.24
C GLN A 32 -39.55 -13.90 4.29
N ASN A 33 -38.55 -13.86 5.16
CA ASN A 33 -38.39 -14.81 6.27
C ASN A 33 -37.77 -14.11 7.50
N PRO A 34 -38.58 -13.79 8.53
CA PRO A 34 -38.15 -13.10 9.73
C PRO A 34 -36.99 -13.77 10.51
N ARG A 35 -36.70 -15.04 10.24
CA ARG A 35 -35.58 -15.78 10.86
C ARG A 35 -34.38 -15.93 9.95
N ALA A 36 -34.39 -15.35 8.77
CA ALA A 36 -33.28 -15.44 7.79
C ALA A 36 -31.95 -14.88 8.33
N TYR A 37 -31.97 -13.93 9.28
CA TYR A 37 -30.76 -13.37 9.88
C TYR A 37 -29.74 -14.41 10.38
N ARG A 38 -30.22 -15.60 10.76
CA ARG A 38 -29.39 -16.72 11.21
C ARG A 38 -28.57 -17.35 10.10
N ASN A 39 -28.97 -17.16 8.85
CA ASN A 39 -28.38 -17.76 7.67
C ASN A 39 -27.76 -16.72 6.73
N ILE A 40 -27.79 -15.44 7.11
CA ILE A 40 -27.15 -14.34 6.36
C ILE A 40 -25.81 -14.03 7.00
N LEU A 41 -24.76 -14.04 6.19
CA LEU A 41 -23.46 -13.49 6.53
C LEU A 41 -23.26 -12.19 5.75
N ALA A 42 -23.18 -11.08 6.46
CA ALA A 42 -22.81 -9.80 5.86
C ALA A 42 -21.40 -9.38 6.36
N VAL A 43 -20.50 -9.12 5.43
CA VAL A 43 -19.13 -8.75 5.78
C VAL A 43 -18.77 -7.38 5.21
N THR A 44 -17.99 -6.65 6.01
CA THR A 44 -17.44 -5.32 5.68
C THR A 44 -15.95 -5.31 5.94
N PHE A 45 -15.26 -4.23 5.52
CA PHE A 45 -13.82 -4.12 5.70
C PHE A 45 -13.39 -3.58 7.08
N THR A 46 -14.20 -2.72 7.71
CA THR A 46 -13.85 -2.05 8.98
C THR A 46 -14.90 -2.28 10.08
N ASN A 47 -14.45 -2.26 11.34
CA ASN A 47 -15.34 -2.35 12.49
C ASN A 47 -16.38 -1.21 12.52
N LYS A 48 -15.97 0.01 12.11
CA LYS A 48 -16.89 1.14 12.01
C LYS A 48 -18.00 0.89 11.01
N ALA A 49 -17.67 0.40 9.80
CA ALA A 49 -18.67 0.06 8.79
C ALA A 49 -19.60 -1.06 9.27
N THR A 50 -19.07 -2.05 10.00
CA THR A 50 -19.87 -3.12 10.63
C THR A 50 -20.89 -2.55 11.60
N THR A 51 -20.47 -1.64 12.48
CA THR A 51 -21.37 -0.99 13.45
C THR A 51 -22.44 -0.16 12.76
N GLU A 52 -22.05 0.68 11.81
CA GLU A 52 -22.99 1.51 11.03
C GLU A 52 -24.01 0.64 10.26
N MET A 53 -23.58 -0.48 9.72
CA MET A 53 -24.47 -1.40 9.01
C MET A 53 -25.47 -2.07 9.96
N LYS A 54 -25.02 -2.55 11.13
CA LYS A 54 -25.90 -3.11 12.18
C LYS A 54 -26.93 -2.10 12.65
N GLU A 55 -26.48 -0.91 13.02
CA GLU A 55 -27.36 0.18 13.46
C GLU A 55 -28.38 0.54 12.39
N ARG A 56 -27.97 0.61 11.14
CA ARG A 56 -28.83 0.94 10.01
C ARG A 56 -29.90 -0.12 9.79
N ILE A 57 -29.56 -1.41 9.77
CA ILE A 57 -30.51 -2.49 9.60
C ILE A 57 -31.56 -2.48 10.73
N LEU A 58 -31.10 -2.38 11.98
CA LEU A 58 -31.99 -2.38 13.15
C LEU A 58 -32.89 -1.13 13.20
N SER A 59 -32.31 0.06 12.98
CA SER A 59 -33.06 1.33 12.99
C SER A 59 -34.11 1.37 11.88
N GLN A 60 -33.79 0.85 10.69
CA GLN A 60 -34.74 0.85 9.58
C GLN A 60 -35.85 -0.19 9.79
N LEU A 61 -35.55 -1.37 10.32
CA LEU A 61 -36.59 -2.34 10.72
C LEU A 61 -37.55 -1.74 11.76
N TYR A 62 -37.00 -1.07 12.76
CA TYR A 62 -37.77 -0.37 13.78
C TYR A 62 -38.64 0.76 13.18
N GLY A 63 -38.03 1.64 12.36
CA GLY A 63 -38.72 2.75 11.73
C GLY A 63 -39.85 2.31 10.78
N ILE A 64 -39.64 1.25 10.00
CA ILE A 64 -40.67 0.64 9.15
C ILE A 64 -41.83 0.15 10.00
N TRP A 65 -41.54 -0.50 11.14
CA TRP A 65 -42.59 -1.06 12.03
C TRP A 65 -43.42 0.04 12.70
N ILE A 66 -42.75 1.12 13.23
CA ILE A 66 -43.43 2.21 13.95
C ILE A 66 -44.00 3.32 13.05
N LYS A 67 -43.82 3.21 11.72
CA LYS A 67 -44.22 4.21 10.71
C LYS A 67 -43.43 5.51 10.77
N ASP A 68 -42.14 5.42 11.01
CA ASP A 68 -41.26 6.57 10.99
C ASP A 68 -41.04 7.03 9.54
N LYS A 69 -41.16 8.34 9.30
CA LYS A 69 -40.97 8.97 7.99
C LYS A 69 -39.57 8.82 7.41
N ASP A 70 -38.56 8.75 8.26
CA ASP A 70 -37.18 8.57 7.82
C ASP A 70 -36.94 7.19 7.20
N SER A 71 -37.82 6.22 7.48
CA SER A 71 -37.80 4.88 6.91
C SER A 71 -38.67 4.71 5.67
N ASP A 72 -39.46 5.73 5.27
CA ASP A 72 -40.31 5.67 4.09
C ASP A 72 -39.57 5.33 2.78
N PRO A 73 -38.36 5.85 2.50
CA PRO A 73 -37.60 5.49 1.30
C PRO A 73 -37.25 3.99 1.23
N TYR A 74 -36.97 3.36 2.39
CA TYR A 74 -36.71 1.93 2.49
C TYR A 74 -38.01 1.14 2.25
N LEU A 75 -39.08 1.51 2.93
CA LEU A 75 -40.38 0.89 2.79
C LEU A 75 -40.88 0.94 1.34
N GLN A 76 -40.81 2.11 0.70
CA GLN A 76 -41.20 2.27 -0.69
C GLN A 76 -40.39 1.34 -1.61
N LYS A 77 -39.07 1.31 -1.46
CA LYS A 77 -38.21 0.47 -2.27
C LYS A 77 -38.49 -1.02 -2.10
N ILE A 78 -38.71 -1.46 -0.85
CA ILE A 78 -39.07 -2.86 -0.53
C ILE A 78 -40.44 -3.20 -1.09
N THR A 79 -41.44 -2.29 -0.97
CA THR A 79 -42.80 -2.48 -1.52
C THR A 79 -42.76 -2.67 -3.04
N GLU A 80 -41.97 -1.83 -3.75
CA GLU A 80 -41.82 -1.93 -5.20
C GLU A 80 -41.16 -3.24 -5.65
N GLU A 81 -40.16 -3.72 -4.90
CA GLU A 81 -39.40 -4.91 -5.29
C GLU A 81 -40.03 -6.25 -4.86
N LEU A 82 -40.74 -6.27 -3.75
CA LEU A 82 -41.45 -7.49 -3.26
C LEU A 82 -42.91 -7.57 -3.72
N GLU A 83 -43.44 -6.48 -4.27
CA GLU A 83 -44.86 -6.39 -4.65
C GLU A 83 -45.83 -6.78 -3.50
N MET A 84 -45.43 -6.48 -2.25
CA MET A 84 -46.20 -6.81 -1.03
C MET A 84 -46.90 -5.57 -0.47
N PRO A 85 -48.09 -5.74 0.19
CA PRO A 85 -48.74 -4.64 0.90
C PRO A 85 -47.85 -4.07 2.02
N GLN A 86 -47.84 -2.75 2.17
CA GLN A 86 -46.98 -2.06 3.17
C GLN A 86 -47.24 -2.54 4.61
N GLU A 87 -48.49 -2.84 4.97
CA GLU A 87 -48.84 -3.30 6.33
C GLU A 87 -48.28 -4.71 6.61
N ASP A 88 -48.21 -5.58 5.60
CA ASP A 88 -47.57 -6.89 5.73
C ASP A 88 -46.06 -6.74 5.92
N ILE A 89 -45.42 -5.83 5.17
CA ILE A 89 -43.98 -5.48 5.32
C ILE A 89 -43.71 -4.95 6.72
N ARG A 90 -44.56 -4.04 7.25
CA ARG A 90 -44.42 -3.49 8.60
C ARG A 90 -44.51 -4.55 9.68
N THR A 91 -45.49 -5.47 9.53
CA THR A 91 -45.70 -6.58 10.47
C THR A 91 -44.51 -7.54 10.46
N ALA A 92 -43.99 -7.87 9.27
CA ALA A 92 -42.82 -8.72 9.11
C ALA A 92 -41.56 -8.06 9.68
N ALA A 93 -41.37 -6.74 9.47
CA ALA A 93 -40.26 -5.97 10.02
C ALA A 93 -40.24 -5.99 11.56
N GLY A 94 -41.40 -5.76 12.21
CA GLY A 94 -41.50 -5.85 13.66
C GLY A 94 -41.22 -7.26 14.18
N THR A 95 -41.69 -8.29 13.47
CA THR A 95 -41.44 -9.71 13.81
C THR A 95 -39.94 -10.05 13.68
N ALA A 96 -39.31 -9.64 12.59
CA ALA A 96 -37.88 -9.85 12.37
C ALA A 96 -37.05 -9.17 13.45
N LEU A 97 -37.34 -7.89 13.73
CA LEU A 97 -36.67 -7.13 14.79
C LEU A 97 -36.77 -7.81 16.15
N HIS A 98 -37.98 -8.28 16.51
CA HIS A 98 -38.20 -9.00 17.76
C HIS A 98 -37.29 -10.25 17.86
N TYR A 99 -37.23 -11.08 16.82
CA TYR A 99 -36.39 -12.26 16.81
C TYR A 99 -34.88 -11.88 16.89
N MET A 100 -34.45 -10.86 16.14
CA MET A 100 -33.05 -10.44 16.12
C MET A 100 -32.58 -9.93 17.48
N ILE A 101 -33.37 -9.14 18.20
CA ILE A 101 -33.00 -8.62 19.53
C ILE A 101 -32.88 -9.76 20.54
N HIS A 102 -33.73 -10.77 20.48
CA HIS A 102 -33.69 -11.91 21.41
C HIS A 102 -32.64 -12.97 21.08
N ASP A 103 -32.08 -12.94 19.87
CA ASP A 103 -31.07 -13.89 19.40
C ASP A 103 -29.94 -13.14 18.67
N TYR A 104 -29.48 -12.02 19.27
CA TYR A 104 -28.55 -11.08 18.67
C TYR A 104 -27.18 -11.68 18.29
N SER A 105 -26.75 -12.72 19.00
CA SER A 105 -25.50 -13.42 18.72
C SER A 105 -25.49 -14.11 17.34
N ARG A 106 -26.66 -14.38 16.76
CA ARG A 106 -26.79 -14.95 15.42
C ARG A 106 -26.99 -13.91 14.31
N PHE A 107 -27.03 -12.62 14.67
CA PHE A 107 -27.02 -11.53 13.71
C PHE A 107 -25.61 -11.26 13.23
N ARG A 108 -25.21 -11.94 12.14
CA ARG A 108 -23.82 -11.96 11.64
C ARG A 108 -23.58 -10.84 10.63
N VAL A 109 -23.24 -9.68 11.15
CA VAL A 109 -22.63 -8.56 10.41
C VAL A 109 -21.27 -8.32 11.04
N GLU A 110 -20.19 -8.62 10.35
CA GLU A 110 -18.85 -8.66 10.93
C GLU A 110 -17.78 -8.23 9.91
N THR A 111 -16.57 -7.99 10.36
CA THR A 111 -15.48 -7.72 9.41
C THR A 111 -15.03 -9.03 8.76
N ILE A 112 -14.45 -8.94 7.54
CA ILE A 112 -13.87 -10.07 6.84
C ILE A 112 -12.91 -10.85 7.76
N ASP A 113 -12.02 -10.14 8.46
CA ASP A 113 -11.05 -10.74 9.35
C ASP A 113 -11.70 -11.40 10.58
N SER A 114 -12.71 -10.79 11.19
CA SER A 114 -13.44 -11.38 12.32
C SER A 114 -14.16 -12.66 11.94
N PHE A 115 -14.73 -12.71 10.72
CA PHE A 115 -15.36 -13.93 10.21
C PHE A 115 -14.32 -15.06 10.10
N PHE A 116 -13.20 -14.83 9.41
CA PHE A 116 -12.17 -15.86 9.24
C PHE A 116 -11.53 -16.28 10.57
N GLN A 117 -11.34 -15.37 11.53
CA GLN A 117 -10.92 -15.72 12.90
C GLN A 117 -11.91 -16.65 13.58
N SER A 118 -13.22 -16.39 13.44
CA SER A 118 -14.26 -17.25 13.99
C SER A 118 -14.23 -18.65 13.38
N VAL A 119 -14.03 -18.74 12.07
CA VAL A 119 -13.86 -20.01 11.34
C VAL A 119 -12.63 -20.77 11.87
N MET A 120 -11.49 -20.09 11.97
CA MET A 120 -10.24 -20.67 12.45
C MET A 120 -10.34 -21.19 13.89
N ARG A 121 -11.01 -20.46 14.78
CA ARG A 121 -11.24 -20.93 16.16
C ARG A 121 -12.06 -22.22 16.19
N ASN A 122 -13.05 -22.34 15.30
CA ASN A 122 -13.86 -23.55 15.19
C ASN A 122 -13.08 -24.74 14.61
N LEU A 123 -12.06 -24.47 13.80
CA LEU A 123 -11.16 -25.46 13.17
C LEU A 123 -9.85 -25.67 13.94
N ALA A 124 -9.66 -24.98 15.07
CA ALA A 124 -8.38 -25.00 15.82
C ALA A 124 -7.92 -26.42 16.16
N ARG A 125 -8.85 -27.32 16.49
CA ARG A 125 -8.52 -28.70 16.82
C ARG A 125 -8.05 -29.51 15.60
N GLU A 126 -8.68 -29.31 14.47
CA GLU A 126 -8.34 -29.95 13.19
C GLU A 126 -7.00 -29.44 12.62
N LEU A 127 -6.66 -28.23 12.96
CA LEU A 127 -5.40 -27.56 12.58
C LEU A 127 -4.27 -27.82 13.58
N GLU A 128 -4.51 -28.68 14.59
CA GLU A 128 -3.53 -28.96 15.67
C GLU A 128 -3.04 -27.70 16.41
N LEU A 129 -3.85 -26.62 16.38
CA LEU A 129 -3.56 -25.37 17.07
C LEU A 129 -3.86 -25.51 18.57
N GLY A 130 -2.99 -24.96 19.40
CA GLY A 130 -3.14 -25.01 20.87
C GLY A 130 -4.43 -24.36 21.37
N ALA A 131 -4.99 -24.87 22.48
CA ALA A 131 -6.23 -24.36 23.06
C ALA A 131 -6.17 -22.88 23.51
N ASN A 132 -4.96 -22.37 23.81
CA ASN A 132 -4.68 -20.99 24.23
C ASN A 132 -4.00 -20.19 23.11
N LEU A 133 -4.58 -20.16 21.94
CA LEU A 133 -4.03 -19.44 20.80
C LEU A 133 -4.22 -17.93 20.98
N ASN A 134 -3.11 -17.19 21.04
CA ASN A 134 -3.12 -15.73 21.01
C ASN A 134 -3.06 -15.25 19.56
N ILE A 135 -4.13 -14.58 19.12
CA ILE A 135 -4.15 -13.99 17.77
C ILE A 135 -3.44 -12.64 17.85
N GLU A 136 -2.34 -12.53 17.10
CA GLU A 136 -1.57 -11.30 17.01
C GLU A 136 -1.98 -10.50 15.77
N LEU A 137 -2.28 -9.23 15.96
CA LEU A 137 -2.72 -8.31 14.90
C LEU A 137 -1.57 -7.48 14.32
N ASN A 138 -0.50 -7.33 15.11
CA ASN A 138 0.63 -6.48 14.76
C ASN A 138 1.77 -7.28 14.13
N ASN A 139 1.62 -7.59 12.85
CA ASN A 139 2.66 -8.28 12.09
C ASN A 139 4.04 -7.58 12.15
N MET A 140 4.05 -6.25 12.29
CA MET A 140 5.30 -5.48 12.31
C MET A 140 6.06 -5.62 13.62
N GLU A 141 5.38 -5.75 14.73
CA GLU A 141 5.99 -6.00 16.04
C GLU A 141 6.62 -7.39 16.06
N VAL A 142 5.88 -8.41 15.63
CA VAL A 142 6.40 -9.78 15.51
C VAL A 142 7.61 -9.85 14.59
N LEU A 143 7.55 -9.16 13.45
CA LEU A 143 8.68 -9.06 12.53
C LEU A 143 9.89 -8.37 13.15
N SER A 144 9.65 -7.29 13.91
CA SER A 144 10.71 -6.58 14.61
C SER A 144 11.41 -7.48 15.62
N ASP A 145 10.64 -8.18 16.45
CA ASP A 145 11.15 -9.12 17.44
C ASP A 145 11.95 -10.25 16.78
N ALA A 146 11.43 -10.80 15.67
CA ALA A 146 12.08 -11.88 14.94
C ALA A 146 13.40 -11.42 14.29
N VAL A 147 13.44 -10.24 13.67
CA VAL A 147 14.68 -9.72 13.09
C VAL A 147 15.72 -9.43 14.18
N ASP A 148 15.29 -8.84 15.30
CA ASP A 148 16.18 -8.55 16.41
C ASP A 148 16.71 -9.86 17.04
N SER A 149 15.87 -10.88 17.26
CA SER A 149 16.26 -12.22 17.72
C SER A 149 17.20 -12.90 16.74
N MET A 150 16.91 -12.85 15.44
CA MET A 150 17.79 -13.38 14.40
C MET A 150 19.18 -12.75 14.45
N ILE A 151 19.27 -11.43 14.64
CA ILE A 151 20.54 -10.71 14.73
C ILE A 151 21.30 -11.08 16.02
N GLU A 152 20.61 -11.21 17.16
CA GLU A 152 21.21 -11.60 18.43
C GLU A 152 21.75 -13.04 18.44
N LYS A 153 21.12 -13.96 17.71
CA LYS A 153 21.56 -15.36 17.55
C LYS A 153 22.76 -15.53 16.60
N LEU A 154 23.24 -14.46 15.93
CA LEU A 154 24.36 -14.55 14.98
C LEU A 154 25.66 -14.87 15.70
N ASP A 155 26.32 -15.93 15.25
CA ASP A 155 27.68 -16.29 15.64
C ASP A 155 28.67 -16.16 14.45
N ARG A 156 29.96 -16.30 14.72
CA ARG A 156 31.01 -16.20 13.70
C ARG A 156 30.95 -17.29 12.61
N GLN A 157 30.21 -18.36 12.82
CA GLN A 157 30.04 -19.45 11.87
C GLN A 157 28.70 -19.40 11.13
N SER A 158 27.83 -18.44 11.52
CA SER A 158 26.52 -18.27 10.91
C SER A 158 26.63 -17.84 9.45
N PRO A 159 26.05 -18.59 8.50
CA PRO A 159 25.98 -18.14 7.11
C PRO A 159 25.23 -16.81 6.94
N VAL A 160 24.26 -16.54 7.82
CA VAL A 160 23.47 -15.31 7.80
C VAL A 160 24.35 -14.10 8.11
N LEU A 161 25.34 -14.25 9.02
CA LEU A 161 26.30 -13.19 9.32
C LEU A 161 27.09 -12.77 8.08
N TYR A 162 27.59 -13.73 7.29
CA TYR A 162 28.33 -13.44 6.06
C TYR A 162 27.46 -12.68 5.05
N TRP A 163 26.20 -13.09 4.88
CA TRP A 163 25.30 -12.42 3.96
C TRP A 163 24.93 -11.00 4.44
N LEU A 164 24.80 -10.84 5.74
CA LEU A 164 24.53 -9.53 6.34
C LEU A 164 25.75 -8.59 6.14
N LEU A 165 26.96 -9.11 6.32
CA LEU A 165 28.19 -8.34 6.08
C LEU A 165 28.34 -7.96 4.59
N GLU A 166 28.12 -8.90 3.65
CA GLU A 166 28.08 -8.58 2.21
C GLU A 166 27.07 -7.47 1.91
N TYR A 167 25.89 -7.53 2.50
CA TYR A 167 24.86 -6.51 2.31
C TYR A 167 25.27 -5.15 2.87
N ILE A 168 25.90 -5.12 4.05
CA ILE A 168 26.43 -3.89 4.66
C ILE A 168 27.55 -3.31 3.80
N GLU A 169 28.48 -4.13 3.28
CA GLU A 169 29.55 -3.70 2.39
C GLU A 169 29.01 -3.10 1.09
N GLU A 170 28.01 -3.72 0.46
CA GLU A 170 27.33 -3.17 -0.71
C GLU A 170 26.69 -1.80 -0.41
N ARG A 171 26.08 -1.66 0.78
CA ARG A 171 25.49 -0.39 1.21
C ARG A 171 26.52 0.72 1.42
N ILE A 172 27.64 0.40 2.04
CA ILE A 172 28.74 1.34 2.23
C ILE A 172 29.33 1.75 0.88
N ALA A 173 29.49 0.82 -0.05
CA ALA A 173 29.95 1.10 -1.41
C ALA A 173 29.01 2.03 -2.20
N ASP A 174 27.72 2.00 -1.88
CA ASP A 174 26.66 2.86 -2.47
C ASP A 174 26.48 4.20 -1.72
N ASP A 175 27.38 4.59 -0.79
CA ASP A 175 27.26 5.76 0.09
C ASP A 175 25.98 5.81 0.92
N LYS A 176 25.42 4.65 1.28
CA LYS A 176 24.21 4.52 2.10
C LYS A 176 24.57 4.23 3.56
N ARG A 177 23.58 4.44 4.45
CA ARG A 177 23.78 4.17 5.89
C ARG A 177 24.08 2.69 6.13
N TRP A 178 25.02 2.40 7.03
CA TRP A 178 25.42 1.04 7.42
C TRP A 178 24.43 0.36 8.39
N ASN A 179 23.57 1.13 9.08
CA ASN A 179 22.54 0.56 9.94
C ASN A 179 21.39 0.02 9.08
N VAL A 180 21.44 -1.28 8.83
CA VAL A 180 20.51 -1.98 7.92
C VAL A 180 19.32 -2.62 8.62
N SER A 181 19.24 -2.61 9.96
CA SER A 181 18.15 -3.27 10.72
C SER A 181 16.76 -2.80 10.25
N GLY A 182 16.56 -1.50 10.13
CA GLY A 182 15.28 -0.94 9.65
C GLY A 182 14.94 -1.34 8.21
N GLU A 183 15.95 -1.49 7.34
CA GLU A 183 15.74 -1.93 5.96
C GLU A 183 15.43 -3.43 5.87
N ILE A 184 16.09 -4.24 6.69
CA ILE A 184 15.82 -5.68 6.82
C ILE A 184 14.39 -5.89 7.32
N LYS A 185 13.94 -5.14 8.35
CA LYS A 185 12.56 -5.16 8.84
C LYS A 185 11.57 -4.75 7.75
N ASN A 186 11.86 -3.69 7.00
CA ASN A 186 11.02 -3.26 5.89
C ASN A 186 10.95 -4.31 4.77
N PHE A 187 12.06 -4.94 4.43
CA PHE A 187 12.09 -6.00 3.44
C PHE A 187 11.39 -7.27 3.96
N GLY A 188 11.58 -7.62 5.21
CA GLY A 188 10.94 -8.75 5.88
C GLY A 188 9.41 -8.74 5.81
N ARG A 189 8.79 -7.56 5.68
CA ARG A 189 7.32 -7.45 5.49
C ARG A 189 6.77 -8.31 4.36
N ASN A 190 7.60 -8.60 3.35
CA ASN A 190 7.18 -9.41 2.20
C ASN A 190 6.83 -10.86 2.58
N ILE A 191 7.21 -11.36 3.76
CA ILE A 191 6.78 -12.69 4.22
C ILE A 191 5.26 -12.76 4.47
N PHE A 192 4.62 -11.61 4.72
CA PHE A 192 3.17 -11.49 4.92
C PHE A 192 2.40 -11.17 3.63
N ASP A 193 3.10 -11.04 2.51
CA ASP A 193 2.49 -10.85 1.20
C ASP A 193 1.84 -12.14 0.72
N GLU A 194 0.61 -12.06 0.18
CA GLU A 194 -0.12 -13.23 -0.31
C GLU A 194 0.66 -13.98 -1.39
N GLY A 195 1.39 -13.25 -2.25
CA GLY A 195 2.21 -13.85 -3.31
C GLY A 195 3.38 -14.68 -2.75
N TYR A 196 3.94 -14.30 -1.59
CA TYR A 196 4.95 -15.10 -0.89
C TYR A 196 4.31 -16.31 -0.20
N ILE A 197 3.21 -16.09 0.52
CA ILE A 197 2.50 -17.14 1.26
C ILE A 197 1.94 -18.22 0.30
N GLU A 198 1.37 -17.84 -0.84
CA GLU A 198 0.81 -18.75 -1.83
C GLU A 198 1.86 -19.73 -2.40
N LYS A 199 3.09 -19.26 -2.60
CA LYS A 199 4.20 -20.09 -3.06
C LYS A 199 4.72 -21.07 -1.99
N GLY A 200 4.39 -20.81 -0.73
CA GLY A 200 4.46 -21.70 0.40
C GLY A 200 5.82 -22.42 0.59
N ASN A 201 5.74 -23.68 1.02
CA ASN A 201 6.89 -24.50 1.38
C ASN A 201 7.91 -24.66 0.25
N GLY A 202 7.47 -24.81 -1.00
CA GLY A 202 8.39 -24.99 -2.14
C GLY A 202 9.31 -23.79 -2.40
N LEU A 203 8.83 -22.56 -2.14
CA LEU A 203 9.68 -21.37 -2.21
C LEU A 203 10.66 -21.33 -1.03
N ARG A 204 10.19 -21.64 0.19
CA ARG A 204 11.03 -21.68 1.40
C ARG A 204 12.17 -22.68 1.28
N GLU A 205 11.89 -23.89 0.80
CA GLU A 205 12.91 -24.91 0.55
C GLU A 205 13.98 -24.42 -0.43
N LYS A 206 13.56 -23.81 -1.56
CA LYS A 206 14.49 -23.24 -2.53
C LYS A 206 15.33 -22.10 -1.97
N LEU A 207 14.74 -21.25 -1.11
CA LEU A 207 15.46 -20.13 -0.51
C LEU A 207 16.44 -20.58 0.58
N ARG A 208 16.17 -21.72 1.26
CA ARG A 208 17.09 -22.35 2.22
C ARG A 208 18.25 -23.05 1.54
N ASP A 209 18.06 -23.54 0.31
CA ASP A 209 19.11 -24.21 -0.46
C ASP A 209 20.17 -23.18 -0.90
N LYS A 210 21.36 -23.28 -0.31
CA LYS A 210 22.50 -22.41 -0.59
C LYS A 210 22.97 -22.53 -2.04
N ASP A 211 22.90 -23.71 -2.60
CA ASP A 211 23.33 -23.96 -3.97
C ASP A 211 22.32 -23.36 -4.99
N CYS A 212 21.05 -23.39 -4.68
CA CYS A 212 20.01 -22.77 -5.51
C CYS A 212 20.26 -21.26 -5.70
N ILE A 213 20.49 -20.54 -4.60
CA ILE A 213 20.74 -19.09 -4.63
C ILE A 213 22.09 -18.78 -5.29
N LYS A 214 23.11 -19.58 -5.01
CA LYS A 214 24.43 -19.44 -5.63
C LYS A 214 24.35 -19.62 -7.15
N ASN A 215 23.74 -20.71 -7.60
CA ASN A 215 23.56 -20.99 -9.03
C ASN A 215 22.74 -19.90 -9.72
N TYR A 216 21.71 -19.36 -9.07
CA TYR A 216 20.92 -18.25 -9.57
C TYR A 216 21.79 -16.98 -9.78
N ARG A 217 22.61 -16.63 -8.79
CA ARG A 217 23.55 -15.49 -8.88
C ARG A 217 24.55 -15.69 -10.03
N GLU A 218 25.18 -16.85 -10.08
CA GLU A 218 26.15 -17.20 -11.14
C GLU A 218 25.52 -17.16 -12.53
N THR A 219 24.26 -17.64 -12.67
CA THR A 219 23.53 -17.56 -13.93
C THR A 219 23.27 -16.11 -14.36
N LEU A 220 22.82 -15.25 -13.43
CA LEU A 220 22.59 -13.84 -13.75
C LEU A 220 23.91 -13.10 -14.12
N GLN A 221 25.00 -13.41 -13.43
CA GLN A 221 26.31 -12.86 -13.75
C GLN A 221 26.81 -13.32 -15.12
N ALA A 222 26.68 -14.61 -15.44
CA ALA A 222 27.08 -15.15 -16.74
C ALA A 222 26.29 -14.49 -17.89
N ILE A 223 24.98 -14.26 -17.72
CA ILE A 223 24.18 -13.54 -18.73
C ILE A 223 24.68 -12.10 -18.94
N LEU A 224 25.01 -11.39 -17.85
CA LEU A 224 25.54 -10.04 -17.94
C LEU A 224 26.90 -10.00 -18.63
N GLU A 225 27.79 -10.92 -18.28
CA GLU A 225 29.12 -11.06 -18.91
C GLU A 225 28.98 -11.36 -20.39
N GLU A 226 28.11 -12.30 -20.77
CA GLU A 226 27.85 -12.61 -22.18
C GLU A 226 27.38 -11.39 -22.97
N VAL A 227 26.39 -10.64 -22.43
CA VAL A 227 25.89 -9.43 -23.10
C VAL A 227 27.00 -8.37 -23.21
N GLN A 228 27.81 -8.18 -22.17
CA GLN A 228 28.90 -7.21 -22.17
C GLN A 228 30.02 -7.59 -23.15
N GLU A 229 30.40 -8.85 -23.20
CA GLU A 229 31.41 -9.35 -24.15
C GLU A 229 30.96 -9.18 -25.61
N GLN A 230 29.72 -9.50 -25.91
CA GLN A 230 29.17 -9.28 -27.26
C GLN A 230 29.18 -7.80 -27.64
N MET A 231 28.82 -6.91 -26.72
CA MET A 231 28.86 -5.47 -26.99
C MET A 231 30.29 -4.94 -27.17
N LYS A 232 31.25 -5.43 -26.38
CA LYS A 232 32.67 -5.16 -26.59
C LYS A 232 33.13 -5.67 -27.95
N GLY A 233 32.70 -6.87 -28.34
CA GLY A 233 33.00 -7.46 -29.64
C GLY A 233 32.58 -6.56 -30.82
N PHE A 234 31.38 -5.94 -30.75
CA PHE A 234 30.97 -4.95 -31.77
C PHE A 234 31.86 -3.70 -31.76
N ALA A 235 32.28 -3.22 -30.61
CA ALA A 235 33.19 -2.10 -30.53
C ALA A 235 34.61 -2.44 -31.12
N ASP A 236 35.14 -3.60 -30.76
CA ASP A 236 36.43 -4.08 -31.26
C ASP A 236 36.39 -4.31 -32.75
N GLN A 237 35.31 -4.85 -33.30
CA GLN A 237 35.10 -4.96 -34.76
C GLN A 237 35.08 -3.59 -35.43
N PHE A 238 34.38 -2.61 -34.85
CA PHE A 238 34.39 -1.24 -35.40
C PHE A 238 35.77 -0.65 -35.49
N PHE A 239 36.54 -0.68 -34.39
CA PHE A 239 37.89 -0.17 -34.40
C PHE A 239 38.84 -0.98 -35.29
N GLY A 240 38.67 -2.30 -35.34
CA GLY A 240 39.41 -3.19 -36.24
C GLY A 240 39.18 -2.89 -37.74
N ILE A 241 37.91 -2.60 -38.12
CA ILE A 241 37.59 -2.18 -39.49
C ILE A 241 38.27 -0.86 -39.84
N LEU A 242 38.29 0.13 -38.90
CA LEU A 242 38.96 1.40 -39.10
C LEU A 242 40.46 1.19 -39.29
N ASP A 243 41.11 0.44 -38.43
CA ASP A 243 42.54 0.15 -38.44
C ASP A 243 42.96 -0.58 -39.76
N THR A 244 42.22 -1.58 -40.15
CA THR A 244 42.50 -2.38 -41.38
C THR A 244 42.42 -1.52 -42.62
N ASN A 245 41.54 -0.52 -42.64
CA ASN A 245 41.39 0.40 -43.77
C ASN A 245 42.21 1.69 -43.64
N GLY A 246 43.07 1.81 -42.61
CA GLY A 246 43.92 2.96 -42.38
C GLY A 246 43.15 4.25 -42.07
N VAL A 247 41.91 4.14 -41.56
CA VAL A 247 41.05 5.28 -41.19
C VAL A 247 41.19 5.56 -39.71
N LYS A 248 41.55 6.81 -39.35
CA LYS A 248 41.63 7.24 -37.93
C LYS A 248 40.25 7.73 -37.47
N VAL A 249 40.00 7.67 -36.15
CA VAL A 249 38.78 8.19 -35.54
C VAL A 249 38.57 9.68 -35.84
N GLU A 250 39.67 10.46 -35.95
CA GLU A 250 39.68 11.89 -36.30
C GLU A 250 39.19 12.17 -37.73
N ASP A 251 39.28 11.19 -38.62
CA ASP A 251 38.80 11.31 -39.99
C ASP A 251 37.29 11.19 -40.10
N LEU A 252 36.66 10.58 -39.14
CA LEU A 252 35.22 10.52 -39.00
C LEU A 252 34.58 11.86 -38.65
N LYS A 253 33.31 12.03 -38.96
CA LYS A 253 32.55 13.23 -38.60
C LYS A 253 32.49 13.38 -37.09
N ASN A 254 32.92 14.52 -36.57
CA ASN A 254 33.07 14.86 -35.15
C ASN A 254 34.09 14.01 -34.37
N GLY A 255 34.91 13.18 -35.02
CA GLY A 255 35.96 12.38 -34.38
C GLY A 255 35.47 11.54 -33.21
N SER A 256 36.18 11.57 -32.09
CA SER A 256 35.82 10.83 -30.87
C SER A 256 34.46 11.21 -30.26
N ARG A 257 33.92 12.41 -30.57
CA ARG A 257 32.60 12.87 -30.12
C ARG A 257 31.48 12.50 -31.11
N GLY A 258 31.81 11.94 -32.27
CA GLY A 258 30.90 11.46 -33.29
C GLY A 258 30.39 10.04 -32.97
N ILE A 259 30.26 9.25 -34.05
CA ILE A 259 29.78 7.84 -33.94
C ILE A 259 30.75 6.97 -33.14
N ALA A 260 32.05 7.26 -33.12
CA ALA A 260 33.02 6.56 -32.29
C ALA A 260 32.68 6.63 -30.78
N SER A 261 31.99 7.68 -30.32
CA SER A 261 31.52 7.78 -28.94
C SER A 261 30.53 6.68 -28.59
N TYR A 262 29.72 6.26 -29.54
CA TYR A 262 28.78 5.13 -29.36
C TYR A 262 29.56 3.84 -29.08
N PHE A 263 30.50 3.46 -29.92
CA PHE A 263 31.30 2.25 -29.73
C PHE A 263 32.17 2.30 -28.48
N ASN A 264 32.73 3.46 -28.11
CA ASN A 264 33.44 3.64 -26.84
C ASN A 264 32.52 3.40 -25.62
N LYS A 265 31.26 3.84 -25.67
CA LYS A 265 30.29 3.56 -24.60
C LYS A 265 29.96 2.08 -24.52
N LEU A 266 29.80 1.39 -25.65
CA LEU A 266 29.60 -0.05 -25.67
C LEU A 266 30.81 -0.80 -25.08
N GLN A 267 32.01 -0.38 -25.41
CA GLN A 267 33.25 -0.95 -24.86
C GLN A 267 33.34 -0.75 -23.35
N SER A 268 32.78 0.37 -22.82
CA SER A 268 32.69 0.63 -21.37
C SER A 268 31.52 -0.07 -20.68
N GLY A 269 30.73 -0.87 -21.39
CA GLY A 269 29.59 -1.64 -20.84
C GLY A 269 28.30 -0.84 -20.66
N LYS A 270 28.18 0.37 -21.23
CA LYS A 270 26.92 1.14 -21.18
C LYS A 270 25.96 0.64 -22.24
N LEU A 271 24.75 0.28 -21.82
CA LEU A 271 23.70 -0.31 -22.67
C LEU A 271 22.41 0.52 -22.70
N ASP A 272 22.26 1.48 -21.81
CA ASP A 272 21.04 2.27 -21.66
C ASP A 272 20.72 3.14 -22.89
N ASP A 273 19.51 3.65 -22.98
CA ASP A 273 19.03 4.40 -24.14
C ASP A 273 19.76 5.75 -24.35
N SER A 274 20.53 6.24 -23.36
CA SER A 274 21.41 7.42 -23.53
C SER A 274 22.57 7.18 -24.48
N VAL A 275 22.85 5.91 -24.80
CA VAL A 275 23.87 5.53 -25.79
C VAL A 275 23.41 5.86 -27.21
N ARG A 276 22.12 5.71 -27.51
CA ARG A 276 21.50 6.05 -28.79
C ARG A 276 21.13 7.54 -28.80
N ASN A 277 21.99 8.34 -29.40
CA ASN A 277 21.77 9.77 -29.58
C ASN A 277 21.45 10.13 -31.03
N VAL A 278 21.13 11.40 -31.29
CA VAL A 278 20.82 11.92 -32.63
C VAL A 278 21.92 11.62 -33.68
N THR A 279 23.18 11.54 -33.26
CA THR A 279 24.29 11.17 -34.16
C THR A 279 24.19 9.71 -34.59
N VAL A 280 23.92 8.81 -33.67
CA VAL A 280 23.68 7.38 -33.97
C VAL A 280 22.51 7.21 -34.93
N GLU A 281 21.38 7.87 -34.65
CA GLU A 281 20.19 7.81 -35.51
C GLU A 281 20.45 8.23 -36.95
N LYS A 282 21.22 9.31 -37.13
CA LYS A 282 21.61 9.77 -38.47
C LYS A 282 22.60 8.83 -39.16
N CYS A 283 23.47 8.19 -38.41
CA CYS A 283 24.47 7.26 -38.97
C CYS A 283 23.90 5.89 -39.34
N LEU A 284 22.71 5.50 -38.84
CA LEU A 284 22.11 4.20 -39.14
C LEU A 284 21.77 4.01 -40.65
N ASP A 285 21.36 5.10 -41.34
CA ASP A 285 20.86 5.03 -42.71
C ASP A 285 21.61 5.95 -43.67
N CYS A 286 22.49 6.83 -43.20
CA CYS A 286 23.11 7.88 -44.01
C CYS A 286 24.65 7.81 -43.98
N PRO A 287 25.32 7.32 -45.07
CA PRO A 287 26.78 7.27 -45.15
C PRO A 287 27.44 8.63 -45.05
N ASP A 288 26.80 9.68 -45.53
CA ASP A 288 27.33 11.07 -45.46
C ASP A 288 27.49 11.59 -44.05
N GLU A 289 26.78 11.02 -43.07
CA GLU A 289 26.91 11.41 -41.64
C GLU A 289 28.14 10.81 -40.98
N TRP A 290 28.85 9.88 -41.61
CA TRP A 290 30.08 9.24 -41.10
C TRP A 290 31.34 10.06 -41.35
N VAL A 291 31.33 10.94 -42.36
CA VAL A 291 32.54 11.63 -42.80
C VAL A 291 32.34 13.14 -42.96
N LYS A 292 33.43 13.92 -42.74
CA LYS A 292 33.42 15.35 -43.01
C LYS A 292 33.35 15.65 -44.53
N LYS A 293 32.58 16.64 -44.94
CA LYS A 293 32.50 17.05 -46.33
C LYS A 293 33.81 17.41 -46.96
N THR A 294 34.78 17.89 -46.18
CA THR A 294 36.10 18.34 -46.61
C THR A 294 37.20 17.30 -46.41
N SER A 295 36.87 16.06 -46.06
CA SER A 295 37.88 15.00 -45.86
C SER A 295 38.48 14.54 -47.18
N PRO A 296 39.83 14.43 -47.28
CA PRO A 296 40.49 13.97 -48.47
C PRO A 296 40.24 12.50 -48.80
N ILE A 297 39.87 11.69 -47.82
CA ILE A 297 39.54 10.25 -47.93
C ILE A 297 38.03 10.01 -47.89
N ARG A 298 37.22 11.00 -48.24
CA ARG A 298 35.75 10.95 -48.11
C ARG A 298 35.17 9.75 -48.86
N ASN A 299 35.54 9.53 -50.12
CA ASN A 299 35.00 8.45 -50.91
C ASN A 299 35.33 7.05 -50.37
N ALA A 300 36.53 6.90 -49.80
CA ALA A 300 36.91 5.66 -49.13
C ALA A 300 36.04 5.40 -47.87
N ILE A 301 35.83 6.43 -47.05
CA ILE A 301 34.99 6.32 -45.85
C ILE A 301 33.51 6.07 -46.22
N LEU A 302 32.98 6.70 -47.26
CA LEU A 302 31.62 6.44 -47.73
C LEU A 302 31.44 4.99 -48.17
N GLY A 303 32.38 4.46 -48.97
CA GLY A 303 32.32 3.06 -49.38
C GLY A 303 32.44 2.07 -48.22
N LEU A 304 33.27 2.40 -47.24
CA LEU A 304 33.45 1.63 -46.01
C LEU A 304 32.18 1.69 -45.12
N ALA A 305 31.58 2.89 -45.00
CA ALA A 305 30.36 3.08 -44.24
C ALA A 305 29.20 2.24 -44.83
N GLU A 306 29.02 2.28 -46.13
CA GLU A 306 27.95 1.50 -46.79
C GLU A 306 28.13 0.00 -46.66
N LYS A 307 29.38 -0.48 -46.83
CA LYS A 307 29.65 -1.93 -46.87
C LYS A 307 29.76 -2.59 -45.51
N GLU A 308 30.34 -1.90 -44.54
CA GLU A 308 30.77 -2.53 -43.30
C GLU A 308 30.23 -1.80 -42.04
N LEU A 309 30.39 -0.43 -41.97
CA LEU A 309 30.11 0.27 -40.72
C LEU A 309 28.61 0.44 -40.40
N ILE A 310 27.77 0.71 -41.41
CA ILE A 310 26.32 0.82 -41.25
C ILE A 310 25.70 -0.53 -40.91
N PRO A 311 26.04 -1.64 -41.60
CA PRO A 311 25.58 -2.97 -41.20
C PRO A 311 25.97 -3.32 -39.77
N LEU A 312 27.23 -3.07 -39.37
CA LEU A 312 27.70 -3.31 -38.01
C LEU A 312 26.95 -2.48 -36.97
N LEU A 313 26.74 -1.17 -37.25
CA LEU A 313 25.97 -0.30 -36.35
C LEU A 313 24.52 -0.78 -36.19
N ASN A 314 23.87 -1.15 -37.28
CA ASN A 314 22.51 -1.69 -37.26
C ASN A 314 22.41 -2.99 -36.44
N GLU A 315 23.38 -3.88 -36.61
CA GLU A 315 23.44 -5.14 -35.87
C GLU A 315 23.67 -4.90 -34.38
N SER A 316 24.64 -4.03 -34.04
CA SER A 316 24.94 -3.67 -32.67
C SER A 316 23.75 -3.00 -31.95
N GLU A 317 23.01 -2.09 -32.62
CA GLU A 317 21.82 -1.44 -32.06
C GLU A 317 20.65 -2.42 -31.86
N LYS A 318 20.46 -3.31 -32.81
CA LYS A 318 19.44 -4.38 -32.69
C LYS A 318 19.74 -5.30 -31.51
N TYR A 319 21.01 -5.68 -31.33
CA TYR A 319 21.45 -6.51 -30.21
C TYR A 319 21.31 -5.74 -28.89
N ARG A 320 21.81 -4.48 -28.81
CA ARG A 320 21.72 -3.63 -27.64
C ARG A 320 20.27 -3.43 -27.20
N SER A 321 19.41 -3.00 -28.09
CA SER A 321 17.98 -2.74 -27.79
C SER A 321 17.27 -3.99 -27.24
N ARG A 322 17.57 -5.17 -27.83
CA ARG A 322 17.00 -6.44 -27.36
C ARG A 322 17.49 -6.84 -25.98
N ASN A 323 18.77 -6.64 -25.69
CA ASN A 323 19.41 -7.16 -24.46
C ASN A 323 19.50 -6.14 -23.34
N ASN A 324 19.19 -4.85 -23.59
CA ASN A 324 19.18 -3.82 -22.55
C ASN A 324 18.22 -4.17 -21.41
N MET A 325 17.00 -4.60 -21.74
CA MET A 325 16.00 -5.01 -20.74
C MET A 325 16.47 -6.24 -19.95
N LEU A 326 17.09 -7.22 -20.63
CA LEU A 326 17.62 -8.42 -19.98
C LEU A 326 18.77 -8.06 -19.02
N ALA A 327 19.74 -7.26 -19.47
CA ALA A 327 20.85 -6.82 -18.64
C ALA A 327 20.41 -6.01 -17.43
N ASN A 328 19.46 -5.06 -17.60
CA ASN A 328 18.89 -4.29 -16.50
C ASN A 328 18.13 -5.21 -15.52
N SER A 329 17.39 -6.19 -16.00
CA SER A 329 16.70 -7.17 -15.16
C SER A 329 17.68 -7.99 -14.33
N CYS A 330 18.77 -8.45 -14.93
CA CYS A 330 19.84 -9.18 -14.24
C CYS A 330 20.51 -8.29 -13.18
N GLN A 331 20.85 -7.05 -13.51
CA GLN A 331 21.47 -6.13 -12.54
C GLN A 331 20.56 -5.83 -11.36
N LEU A 332 19.26 -5.56 -11.62
CA LEU A 332 18.28 -5.32 -10.56
C LEU A 332 18.08 -6.56 -9.68
N SER A 333 18.03 -7.73 -10.29
CA SER A 333 17.92 -9.00 -9.54
C SER A 333 19.14 -9.24 -8.66
N LEU A 334 20.34 -9.01 -9.18
CA LEU A 334 21.60 -9.17 -8.43
C LEU A 334 21.67 -8.26 -7.20
N ARG A 335 21.17 -7.02 -7.30
CA ARG A 335 21.10 -6.07 -6.16
C ARG A 335 20.27 -6.60 -4.99
N HIS A 336 19.29 -7.47 -5.27
CA HIS A 336 18.34 -7.95 -4.27
C HIS A 336 18.54 -9.43 -3.88
N VAL A 337 19.54 -10.10 -4.43
CA VAL A 337 19.80 -11.52 -4.14
C VAL A 337 20.09 -11.74 -2.64
N ASN A 338 20.86 -10.84 -2.00
CA ASN A 338 21.15 -10.93 -0.58
C ASN A 338 19.90 -10.71 0.29
N ASN A 339 19.01 -9.82 -0.12
CA ASN A 339 17.72 -9.62 0.56
C ASN A 339 16.83 -10.87 0.49
N ILE A 340 16.80 -11.56 -0.66
CA ILE A 340 16.03 -12.80 -0.82
C ILE A 340 16.55 -13.90 0.11
N ARG A 341 17.87 -14.00 0.30
CA ARG A 341 18.48 -14.94 1.24
C ARG A 341 18.00 -14.71 2.67
N LEU A 342 17.98 -13.45 3.11
CA LEU A 342 17.52 -13.08 4.45
C LEU A 342 16.03 -13.38 4.66
N LEU A 343 15.22 -13.31 3.62
CA LEU A 343 13.78 -13.48 3.71
C LEU A 343 13.38 -14.85 4.27
N ALA A 344 14.05 -15.93 3.83
CA ALA A 344 13.79 -17.27 4.34
C ALA A 344 14.14 -17.44 5.82
N ASN A 345 15.24 -16.81 6.25
CA ASN A 345 15.67 -16.85 7.66
C ASN A 345 14.72 -16.04 8.54
N ILE A 346 14.26 -14.87 8.08
CA ILE A 346 13.27 -14.06 8.80
C ILE A 346 11.95 -14.84 8.95
N ASP A 347 11.46 -15.47 7.87
CA ASP A 347 10.23 -16.28 7.92
C ASP A 347 10.35 -17.44 8.90
N GLU A 348 11.52 -18.11 8.95
CA GLU A 348 11.79 -19.18 9.90
C GLU A 348 11.77 -18.68 11.35
N GLU A 349 12.47 -17.60 11.64
CA GLU A 349 12.52 -17.01 12.97
C GLU A 349 11.13 -16.52 13.44
N VAL A 350 10.36 -15.89 12.54
CA VAL A 350 8.96 -15.49 12.83
C VAL A 350 8.12 -16.70 13.23
N ARG A 351 8.28 -17.85 12.53
CA ARG A 351 7.52 -19.07 12.84
C ARG A 351 7.95 -19.71 14.14
N GLU A 352 9.26 -19.73 14.41
CA GLU A 352 9.80 -20.24 15.70
C GLU A 352 9.25 -19.42 16.87
N LEU A 353 9.40 -18.09 16.83
CA LEU A 353 8.90 -17.21 17.90
C LEU A 353 7.39 -17.29 18.07
N ASN A 354 6.64 -17.42 16.98
CA ASN A 354 5.20 -17.59 17.08
C ASN A 354 4.82 -18.93 17.72
N HIS A 355 5.53 -20.00 17.39
CA HIS A 355 5.34 -21.32 18.02
C HIS A 355 5.68 -21.29 19.51
N GLU A 356 6.83 -20.72 19.89
CA GLU A 356 7.29 -20.60 21.28
C GLU A 356 6.31 -19.79 22.15
N ASN A 357 5.74 -18.71 21.59
CA ASN A 357 4.83 -17.82 22.30
C ASN A 357 3.34 -18.22 22.13
N ASN A 358 3.02 -19.34 21.49
CA ASN A 358 1.66 -19.73 21.14
C ASN A 358 0.89 -18.60 20.43
N ARG A 359 1.59 -17.84 19.58
CA ARG A 359 1.02 -16.74 18.78
C ARG A 359 0.62 -17.25 17.40
N PHE A 360 -0.47 -16.70 16.89
CA PHE A 360 -0.94 -16.95 15.55
C PHE A 360 -1.21 -15.60 14.85
N LEU A 361 -0.61 -15.42 13.68
CA LEU A 361 -0.76 -14.18 12.93
C LEU A 361 -2.07 -14.15 12.16
N LEU A 362 -2.74 -13.02 12.19
CA LEU A 362 -3.97 -12.82 11.41
C LEU A 362 -3.73 -12.99 9.91
N SER A 363 -2.58 -12.59 9.40
CA SER A 363 -2.18 -12.79 8.00
C SER A 363 -2.19 -14.25 7.56
N ASP A 364 -1.86 -15.17 8.47
CA ASP A 364 -1.79 -16.61 8.16
C ASP A 364 -3.18 -17.27 8.13
N THR A 365 -4.20 -16.64 8.72
CA THR A 365 -5.58 -17.16 8.79
C THR A 365 -6.14 -17.47 7.40
N ASN A 366 -6.01 -16.52 6.48
CA ASN A 366 -6.52 -16.66 5.12
C ASN A 366 -5.80 -17.76 4.35
N ALA A 367 -4.49 -17.88 4.55
CA ALA A 367 -3.67 -18.89 3.90
C ALA A 367 -3.96 -20.30 4.39
N LEU A 368 -4.11 -20.49 5.69
CA LEU A 368 -4.46 -21.79 6.27
C LEU A 368 -5.84 -22.25 5.81
N LEU A 369 -6.81 -21.36 5.82
CA LEU A 369 -8.14 -21.67 5.35
C LEU A 369 -8.15 -22.01 3.86
N HIS A 370 -7.40 -21.25 3.04
CA HIS A 370 -7.25 -21.51 1.61
C HIS A 370 -6.64 -22.88 1.32
N ASN A 371 -5.62 -23.27 2.08
CA ASN A 371 -4.98 -24.60 1.95
C ASN A 371 -5.93 -25.73 2.37
N LEU A 372 -6.63 -25.57 3.50
CA LEU A 372 -7.62 -26.55 3.96
C LEU A 372 -8.73 -26.78 2.93
N VAL A 373 -9.17 -25.71 2.29
CA VAL A 373 -10.21 -25.73 1.28
C VAL A 373 -9.71 -26.37 -0.03
N LYS A 374 -8.45 -26.18 -0.39
CA LYS A 374 -7.84 -26.82 -1.57
C LYS A 374 -7.57 -28.30 -1.37
N GLU A 375 -7.14 -28.71 -0.18
CA GLU A 375 -6.71 -30.08 0.11
C GLU A 375 -7.85 -30.98 0.65
N GLY A 376 -8.91 -30.38 1.16
CA GLY A 376 -10.02 -31.09 1.81
C GLY A 376 -11.36 -30.91 1.11
N ASP A 377 -12.36 -31.62 1.65
CA ASP A 377 -13.75 -31.46 1.26
C ASP A 377 -14.26 -30.12 1.82
N SER A 378 -14.53 -29.16 0.93
CA SER A 378 -15.03 -27.82 1.32
C SER A 378 -16.28 -27.91 2.21
N SER A 379 -17.09 -28.97 2.04
CA SER A 379 -18.27 -29.22 2.85
C SER A 379 -17.93 -29.42 4.35
N PHE A 380 -16.80 -30.02 4.68
CA PHE A 380 -16.35 -30.23 6.06
C PHE A 380 -16.05 -28.92 6.79
N VAL A 381 -15.37 -27.99 6.15
CA VAL A 381 -15.09 -26.67 6.73
C VAL A 381 -16.38 -25.92 7.06
N PHE A 382 -17.36 -25.99 6.18
CA PHE A 382 -18.65 -25.29 6.34
C PHE A 382 -19.56 -25.98 7.38
N GLU A 383 -19.53 -27.31 7.49
CA GLU A 383 -20.26 -28.04 8.52
C GLU A 383 -19.75 -27.66 9.93
N LYS A 384 -18.44 -27.46 10.10
CA LYS A 384 -17.81 -27.06 11.37
C LYS A 384 -18.08 -25.62 11.79
N ILE A 385 -18.39 -24.72 10.86
CA ILE A 385 -18.84 -23.35 11.19
C ILE A 385 -20.13 -23.36 12.01
N GLY A 386 -20.85 -24.51 12.06
CA GLY A 386 -22.00 -24.73 12.96
C GLY A 386 -23.24 -23.91 12.62
N THR A 387 -23.24 -23.20 11.51
CA THR A 387 -24.40 -22.47 10.98
C THR A 387 -24.43 -22.59 9.48
N THR A 388 -25.59 -22.93 8.93
CA THR A 388 -25.80 -22.96 7.48
C THR A 388 -25.85 -21.54 6.96
N ILE A 389 -24.75 -21.03 6.45
CA ILE A 389 -24.73 -19.74 5.74
C ILE A 389 -25.34 -19.98 4.36
N ARG A 390 -26.40 -19.26 4.05
CA ARG A 390 -27.11 -19.35 2.76
C ARG A 390 -26.89 -18.13 1.90
N ASN A 391 -26.98 -16.94 2.50
CA ASN A 391 -26.82 -15.68 1.80
C ASN A 391 -25.52 -15.03 2.24
N VAL A 392 -24.65 -14.72 1.31
CA VAL A 392 -23.39 -13.99 1.54
C VAL A 392 -23.54 -12.60 0.96
N MET A 393 -23.28 -11.58 1.78
CA MET A 393 -23.28 -10.19 1.40
C MET A 393 -21.90 -9.57 1.69
N ILE A 394 -21.24 -9.01 0.69
CA ILE A 394 -19.90 -8.42 0.83
C ILE A 394 -19.97 -6.95 0.44
N ASP A 395 -19.65 -6.07 1.39
CA ASP A 395 -19.48 -4.63 1.17
C ASP A 395 -18.01 -4.27 0.94
N GLU A 396 -17.76 -3.16 0.25
CA GLU A 396 -16.42 -2.66 -0.11
C GLU A 396 -15.55 -3.74 -0.78
N PHE A 397 -16.15 -4.51 -1.66
CA PHE A 397 -15.52 -5.69 -2.28
C PHE A 397 -14.24 -5.39 -3.03
N GLN A 398 -14.03 -4.16 -3.53
CA GLN A 398 -12.80 -3.74 -4.21
C GLN A 398 -11.54 -3.80 -3.33
N ASP A 399 -11.73 -3.86 -2.00
CA ASP A 399 -10.64 -3.96 -1.03
C ASP A 399 -10.35 -5.41 -0.59
N THR A 400 -11.12 -6.37 -1.12
CA THR A 400 -10.95 -7.80 -0.84
C THR A 400 -9.71 -8.33 -1.57
N SER A 401 -8.90 -9.14 -0.90
CA SER A 401 -7.75 -9.81 -1.51
C SER A 401 -8.15 -11.04 -2.32
N ARG A 402 -7.24 -11.52 -3.18
CA ARG A 402 -7.47 -12.73 -3.98
C ARG A 402 -7.74 -13.95 -3.11
N MET A 403 -6.95 -14.13 -2.06
CA MET A 403 -7.08 -15.26 -1.14
C MET A 403 -8.38 -15.20 -0.33
N GLN A 404 -8.76 -14.00 0.14
CA GLN A 404 -10.04 -13.78 0.80
C GLN A 404 -11.22 -14.11 -0.12
N TRP A 405 -11.14 -13.65 -1.38
CA TRP A 405 -12.14 -13.96 -2.39
C TRP A 405 -12.28 -15.46 -2.63
N ASP A 406 -11.19 -16.17 -2.84
CA ASP A 406 -11.24 -17.62 -3.09
C ASP A 406 -11.89 -18.36 -1.93
N ASN A 407 -11.68 -17.93 -0.68
CA ASN A 407 -12.35 -18.46 0.49
C ASN A 407 -13.86 -18.13 0.51
N PHE A 408 -14.27 -16.88 0.24
CA PHE A 408 -15.67 -16.49 0.18
C PHE A 408 -16.41 -17.08 -1.01
N ARG A 409 -15.74 -17.24 -2.14
CA ARG A 409 -16.33 -17.80 -3.37
C ARG A 409 -16.97 -19.16 -3.12
N LEU A 410 -16.37 -19.99 -2.30
CA LEU A 410 -16.90 -21.32 -2.00
C LEU A 410 -18.17 -21.24 -1.16
N LEU A 411 -18.21 -20.39 -0.11
CA LEU A 411 -19.41 -20.12 0.67
C LEU A 411 -20.54 -19.60 -0.21
N LEU A 412 -20.20 -18.69 -1.12
CA LEU A 412 -21.16 -18.08 -2.04
C LEU A 412 -21.74 -19.12 -3.02
N LEU A 413 -20.87 -19.97 -3.59
CA LEU A 413 -21.30 -21.03 -4.51
C LEU A 413 -22.18 -22.07 -3.80
N GLU A 414 -21.87 -22.42 -2.55
CA GLU A 414 -22.68 -23.31 -1.75
C GLU A 414 -24.06 -22.72 -1.48
N GLY A 415 -24.15 -21.45 -1.07
CA GLY A 415 -25.42 -20.74 -0.88
C GLY A 415 -26.27 -20.70 -2.17
N LEU A 416 -25.66 -20.38 -3.30
CA LEU A 416 -26.31 -20.37 -4.62
C LEU A 416 -26.80 -21.77 -4.99
N SER A 417 -26.02 -22.83 -4.71
CA SER A 417 -26.47 -24.23 -4.98
C SER A 417 -27.66 -24.64 -4.18
N GLN A 418 -27.82 -24.09 -2.97
CA GLN A 418 -28.99 -24.29 -2.11
C GLN A 418 -30.19 -23.40 -2.47
N GLY A 419 -30.11 -22.61 -3.52
CA GLY A 419 -31.18 -21.77 -4.03
C GLY A 419 -31.29 -20.40 -3.36
N ALA A 420 -30.24 -19.92 -2.69
CA ALA A 420 -30.21 -18.62 -2.04
C ALA A 420 -29.42 -17.60 -2.88
N ASP A 421 -29.89 -16.35 -2.94
CA ASP A 421 -29.18 -15.26 -3.61
C ASP A 421 -28.03 -14.72 -2.74
N SER A 422 -27.00 -14.20 -3.39
CA SER A 422 -25.89 -13.53 -2.72
C SER A 422 -25.63 -12.14 -3.32
N LEU A 423 -24.97 -11.26 -2.56
CA LEU A 423 -24.81 -9.86 -2.90
C LEU A 423 -23.37 -9.42 -2.76
N ILE A 424 -22.88 -8.72 -3.77
CA ILE A 424 -21.58 -8.03 -3.73
C ILE A 424 -21.78 -6.56 -4.06
N VAL A 425 -21.22 -5.68 -3.24
CA VAL A 425 -21.26 -4.23 -3.44
C VAL A 425 -19.82 -3.69 -3.45
N GLY A 426 -19.47 -2.86 -4.42
CA GLY A 426 -18.15 -2.29 -4.50
C GLY A 426 -17.99 -1.19 -5.56
N ASP A 427 -16.89 -0.47 -5.47
CA ASP A 427 -16.46 0.54 -6.43
C ASP A 427 -14.96 0.46 -6.70
N VAL A 428 -14.58 0.04 -7.90
CA VAL A 428 -13.16 -0.08 -8.28
C VAL A 428 -12.38 1.23 -8.10
N LYS A 429 -13.04 2.38 -8.23
CA LYS A 429 -12.45 3.71 -8.09
C LYS A 429 -12.14 4.09 -6.63
N GLN A 430 -12.72 3.37 -5.66
CA GLN A 430 -12.51 3.56 -4.23
C GLN A 430 -11.52 2.55 -3.62
N SER A 431 -10.86 1.73 -4.44
CA SER A 431 -9.84 0.79 -3.94
C SER A 431 -8.60 1.53 -3.47
N ILE A 432 -8.35 1.53 -2.15
CA ILE A 432 -7.23 2.19 -1.49
C ILE A 432 -6.38 1.24 -0.64
N TYR A 433 -6.72 -0.06 -0.61
CA TYR A 433 -6.06 -1.06 0.22
C TYR A 433 -5.20 -2.06 -0.58
N ARG A 434 -4.66 -1.64 -1.75
CA ARG A 434 -3.74 -2.47 -2.53
C ARG A 434 -2.50 -2.90 -1.73
N TRP A 435 -2.03 -2.08 -0.81
CA TRP A 435 -0.95 -2.40 0.11
C TRP A 435 -1.30 -3.48 1.16
N ARG A 436 -2.58 -3.84 1.27
CA ARG A 436 -3.11 -4.99 2.03
C ARG A 436 -3.59 -6.12 1.11
N ASN A 437 -3.03 -6.21 -0.08
CA ASN A 437 -3.37 -7.20 -1.12
C ASN A 437 -4.80 -7.07 -1.70
N GLY A 438 -5.49 -5.95 -1.49
CA GLY A 438 -6.78 -5.68 -2.15
C GLY A 438 -6.64 -5.69 -3.67
N ASP A 439 -7.49 -6.44 -4.37
CA ASP A 439 -7.49 -6.58 -5.83
C ASP A 439 -8.83 -6.19 -6.44
N TRP A 440 -8.95 -4.92 -6.84
CA TRP A 440 -10.14 -4.42 -7.50
C TRP A 440 -10.47 -5.13 -8.84
N GLY A 441 -9.49 -5.77 -9.46
CA GLY A 441 -9.67 -6.53 -10.70
C GLY A 441 -10.63 -7.71 -10.54
N ILE A 442 -10.75 -8.26 -9.34
CA ILE A 442 -11.68 -9.35 -9.03
C ILE A 442 -13.12 -8.90 -9.28
N LEU A 443 -13.49 -7.66 -8.88
CA LEU A 443 -14.84 -7.12 -9.07
C LEU A 443 -15.23 -7.04 -10.57
N ASN A 444 -14.31 -6.68 -11.43
CA ASN A 444 -14.54 -6.65 -12.88
C ASN A 444 -14.61 -8.05 -13.48
N GLY A 445 -13.89 -9.02 -12.93
CA GLY A 445 -13.81 -10.41 -13.39
C GLY A 445 -14.89 -11.35 -12.83
N LEU A 446 -15.84 -10.88 -12.01
CA LEU A 446 -16.81 -11.76 -11.34
C LEU A 446 -17.62 -12.64 -12.29
N LYS A 447 -18.01 -12.13 -13.47
CA LYS A 447 -18.77 -12.92 -14.46
C LYS A 447 -17.98 -14.13 -14.97
N THR A 448 -16.66 -14.02 -15.08
CA THR A 448 -15.77 -15.10 -15.51
C THR A 448 -15.37 -16.02 -14.36
N ASN A 449 -15.40 -15.52 -13.13
CA ASN A 449 -15.05 -16.28 -11.93
C ASN A 449 -16.21 -17.17 -11.42
N ILE A 450 -17.45 -16.86 -11.80
CA ILE A 450 -18.67 -17.58 -11.40
C ILE A 450 -19.44 -17.96 -12.66
N GLU A 451 -19.01 -19.02 -13.33
CA GLU A 451 -19.63 -19.48 -14.58
C GLU A 451 -20.91 -20.32 -14.34
N ALA A 452 -21.02 -20.97 -13.17
CA ALA A 452 -22.10 -21.91 -12.86
C ALA A 452 -23.44 -21.24 -12.54
N PHE A 453 -23.47 -19.95 -12.20
CA PHE A 453 -24.69 -19.23 -11.79
C PHE A 453 -24.79 -17.86 -12.48
N PRO A 454 -26.02 -17.34 -12.67
CA PRO A 454 -26.23 -16.02 -13.25
C PRO A 454 -25.63 -14.93 -12.39
N VAL A 455 -24.83 -14.02 -12.99
CA VAL A 455 -24.29 -12.82 -12.34
C VAL A 455 -25.00 -11.59 -12.90
N LYS A 456 -25.81 -10.94 -12.09
CA LYS A 456 -26.56 -9.74 -12.46
C LYS A 456 -25.88 -8.49 -11.95
N VAL A 457 -25.31 -7.71 -12.84
CA VAL A 457 -24.63 -6.46 -12.51
C VAL A 457 -25.59 -5.29 -12.64
N LYS A 458 -25.68 -4.49 -11.59
CA LYS A 458 -26.42 -3.22 -11.56
C LYS A 458 -25.45 -2.08 -11.22
N THR A 459 -25.53 -0.97 -11.95
CA THR A 459 -24.71 0.22 -11.70
C THR A 459 -25.55 1.30 -11.03
N LEU A 460 -25.04 1.88 -9.94
CA LEU A 460 -25.65 3.01 -9.26
C LEU A 460 -24.94 4.30 -9.67
N THR A 461 -25.55 5.10 -10.53
CA THR A 461 -24.94 6.29 -11.13
C THR A 461 -25.26 7.60 -10.39
N THR A 462 -26.40 7.65 -9.70
CA THR A 462 -26.92 8.89 -9.11
C THR A 462 -26.30 9.16 -7.74
N ASN A 463 -25.54 10.26 -7.61
CA ASN A 463 -24.97 10.69 -6.32
C ASN A 463 -26.00 11.48 -5.50
N ARG A 464 -26.34 10.96 -4.33
CA ARG A 464 -27.31 11.53 -3.39
C ARG A 464 -26.64 12.25 -2.20
N ARG A 465 -25.32 12.16 -2.07
CA ARG A 465 -24.55 12.72 -0.95
C ARG A 465 -24.16 14.18 -1.22
N SER A 466 -23.53 14.43 -2.34
CA SER A 466 -22.87 15.70 -2.66
C SER A 466 -23.80 16.69 -3.36
N ALA A 467 -23.46 17.98 -3.29
CA ALA A 467 -24.12 19.02 -4.06
C ALA A 467 -23.67 18.96 -5.54
N ALA A 468 -24.50 19.49 -6.44
CA ALA A 468 -24.32 19.33 -7.88
C ALA A 468 -22.98 19.84 -8.41
N ASN A 469 -22.53 21.04 -7.98
CA ASN A 469 -21.25 21.60 -8.45
C ASN A 469 -20.04 20.74 -8.06
N ILE A 470 -20.08 20.07 -6.90
CA ILE A 470 -19.02 19.15 -6.48
C ILE A 470 -18.98 17.92 -7.41
N ILE A 471 -20.16 17.39 -7.77
CA ILE A 471 -20.26 16.24 -8.67
C ILE A 471 -19.75 16.59 -10.06
N HIS A 472 -20.13 17.75 -10.60
CA HIS A 472 -19.66 18.21 -11.90
C HIS A 472 -18.14 18.41 -11.90
N PHE A 473 -17.60 19.06 -10.88
CA PHE A 473 -16.15 19.22 -10.74
C PHE A 473 -15.42 17.87 -10.69
N ASN A 474 -15.91 16.93 -9.89
CA ASN A 474 -15.31 15.61 -9.80
C ASN A 474 -15.39 14.84 -11.13
N ASN A 475 -16.51 14.89 -11.83
CA ASN A 475 -16.67 14.26 -13.14
C ASN A 475 -15.61 14.80 -14.13
N GLU A 476 -15.45 16.11 -14.23
CA GLU A 476 -14.47 16.75 -15.13
C GLU A 476 -13.02 16.39 -14.73
N VAL A 477 -12.68 16.55 -13.44
CA VAL A 477 -11.31 16.31 -12.95
C VAL A 477 -10.89 14.86 -13.15
N PHE A 478 -11.73 13.88 -12.78
CA PHE A 478 -11.37 12.48 -12.91
C PHE A 478 -11.36 12.01 -14.36
N THR A 479 -12.22 12.54 -15.20
CA THR A 479 -12.18 12.27 -16.65
C THR A 479 -10.87 12.80 -17.26
N ALA A 480 -10.55 14.09 -17.02
CA ALA A 480 -9.33 14.70 -17.51
C ALA A 480 -8.06 14.01 -16.96
N ALA A 481 -8.04 13.67 -15.66
CA ALA A 481 -6.93 12.97 -15.04
C ALA A 481 -6.69 11.59 -15.68
N CYS A 482 -7.77 10.85 -15.97
CA CYS A 482 -7.68 9.55 -16.65
C CYS A 482 -7.07 9.69 -18.06
N GLU A 483 -7.46 10.71 -18.81
CA GLU A 483 -6.90 10.97 -20.14
C GLU A 483 -5.42 11.35 -20.07
N VAL A 484 -5.06 12.27 -19.18
CA VAL A 484 -3.66 12.72 -19.00
C VAL A 484 -2.76 11.55 -18.60
N LEU A 485 -3.17 10.76 -17.60
CA LEU A 485 -2.39 9.61 -17.13
C LEU A 485 -2.25 8.54 -18.22
N ASN A 486 -3.31 8.28 -19.00
CA ASN A 486 -3.23 7.33 -20.11
C ASN A 486 -2.30 7.83 -21.24
N ASN A 487 -2.26 9.13 -21.50
CA ASN A 487 -1.34 9.72 -22.47
C ASN A 487 0.11 9.62 -22.01
N ILE A 488 0.41 9.94 -20.75
CA ILE A 488 1.75 9.76 -20.15
C ILE A 488 2.17 8.28 -20.26
N TYR A 489 1.31 7.36 -19.85
CA TYR A 489 1.59 5.92 -19.93
C TYR A 489 1.85 5.47 -21.37
N LYS A 490 1.08 6.00 -22.34
CA LYS A 490 1.25 5.70 -23.77
C LYS A 490 2.59 6.23 -24.32
N GLU A 491 3.03 7.41 -23.88
CA GLU A 491 4.33 7.97 -24.24
C GLU A 491 5.49 7.13 -23.68
N GLU A 492 5.40 6.72 -22.42
CA GLU A 492 6.42 5.93 -21.75
C GLU A 492 6.48 4.48 -22.22
N GLN A 493 5.33 3.80 -22.25
CA GLN A 493 5.23 2.36 -22.48
C GLN A 493 4.90 1.98 -23.94
N LYS A 494 4.67 2.97 -24.82
CA LYS A 494 4.26 2.79 -26.23
C LYS A 494 2.97 1.96 -26.40
N LYS A 495 2.12 1.89 -25.35
CA LYS A 495 0.84 1.19 -25.36
C LYS A 495 -0.17 1.91 -24.45
N GLU A 496 -1.46 1.69 -24.67
CA GLU A 496 -2.51 2.24 -23.80
C GLU A 496 -2.69 1.44 -22.51
N CYS A 497 -3.01 2.10 -21.42
CA CYS A 497 -3.39 1.46 -20.16
C CYS A 497 -4.88 1.08 -20.20
N LYS A 498 -5.18 -0.15 -20.58
CA LYS A 498 -6.56 -0.64 -20.68
C LYS A 498 -7.24 -0.69 -19.31
N GLU A 499 -6.52 -1.11 -18.29
CA GLU A 499 -7.01 -1.23 -16.91
C GLU A 499 -7.50 0.12 -16.37
N LEU A 500 -6.77 1.21 -16.63
CA LEU A 500 -7.18 2.55 -16.23
C LEU A 500 -8.49 2.97 -16.90
N LYS A 501 -8.61 2.74 -18.20
CA LYS A 501 -9.82 3.05 -18.97
C LYS A 501 -11.03 2.23 -18.49
N GLU A 502 -10.84 0.95 -18.20
CA GLU A 502 -11.89 0.06 -17.71
C GLU A 502 -12.35 0.45 -16.30
N ALA A 503 -11.41 0.83 -15.42
CA ALA A 503 -11.73 1.24 -14.04
C ALA A 503 -12.52 2.55 -13.97
N TYR A 504 -12.32 3.46 -14.93
CA TYR A 504 -12.91 4.79 -14.95
C TYR A 504 -13.96 4.98 -16.05
N ASN A 505 -14.42 3.93 -16.72
CA ASN A 505 -15.43 4.03 -17.79
C ASN A 505 -16.79 4.57 -17.30
N ASP A 506 -17.11 4.39 -16.01
CA ASP A 506 -18.32 4.79 -15.33
C ASP A 506 -18.07 5.91 -14.28
N VAL A 507 -17.05 6.76 -14.49
CA VAL A 507 -16.65 7.78 -13.53
C VAL A 507 -17.70 8.89 -13.37
N CYS A 508 -18.42 9.22 -14.44
CA CYS A 508 -19.42 10.27 -14.42
C CYS A 508 -20.65 9.88 -13.62
N GLN A 509 -21.00 10.73 -12.66
CA GLN A 509 -22.16 10.57 -11.80
C GLN A 509 -23.27 11.56 -12.16
N GLU A 510 -24.51 11.13 -11.98
CA GLU A 510 -25.68 11.99 -12.09
C GLU A 510 -25.95 12.72 -10.77
N THR A 511 -26.48 13.95 -10.89
CA THR A 511 -26.83 14.76 -9.72
C THR A 511 -28.27 14.46 -9.28
N TYR A 512 -28.48 14.35 -7.97
CA TYR A 512 -29.81 14.22 -7.37
C TYR A 512 -30.32 15.53 -6.76
N LYS A 513 -29.39 16.35 -6.20
CA LYS A 513 -29.70 17.61 -5.53
C LYS A 513 -29.77 18.77 -6.53
N ASP A 514 -30.41 19.87 -6.08
CA ASP A 514 -30.63 21.06 -6.89
C ASP A 514 -29.41 21.53 -7.68
N PRO A 515 -29.57 21.88 -8.97
CA PRO A 515 -28.50 22.46 -9.78
C PRO A 515 -27.94 23.75 -9.16
N GLY A 516 -26.63 23.98 -9.33
CA GLY A 516 -25.95 25.18 -8.87
C GLY A 516 -25.60 25.27 -7.40
N LYS A 517 -25.94 24.25 -6.58
CA LYS A 517 -25.48 24.16 -5.18
C LYS A 517 -24.13 23.47 -5.08
N GLY A 518 -23.36 23.87 -4.08
CA GLY A 518 -22.01 23.39 -3.79
C GLY A 518 -20.94 24.37 -4.25
N TYR A 519 -19.83 24.38 -3.55
CA TYR A 519 -18.70 25.26 -3.81
C TYR A 519 -17.42 24.44 -3.92
N VAL A 520 -16.58 24.78 -4.90
CA VAL A 520 -15.26 24.18 -5.09
C VAL A 520 -14.27 25.33 -5.34
N LYS A 521 -13.19 25.33 -4.58
CA LYS A 521 -12.04 26.24 -4.74
C LYS A 521 -10.79 25.41 -4.98
N VAL A 522 -9.98 25.82 -5.96
CA VAL A 522 -8.66 25.22 -6.21
C VAL A 522 -7.63 26.34 -6.12
N GLU A 523 -6.62 26.16 -5.31
CA GLU A 523 -5.57 27.12 -5.09
C GLU A 523 -4.20 26.46 -5.24
N PHE A 524 -3.31 27.10 -6.00
CA PHE A 524 -1.95 26.65 -6.22
C PHE A 524 -1.00 27.51 -5.39
N LEU A 525 -0.30 26.89 -4.47
CA LEU A 525 0.64 27.56 -3.57
C LEU A 525 2.08 27.19 -3.95
N SER A 526 2.99 28.10 -3.68
CA SER A 526 4.44 27.94 -3.89
C SER A 526 5.22 28.59 -2.75
N ASP A 527 6.53 28.42 -2.73
CA ASP A 527 7.42 29.20 -1.87
C ASP A 527 7.28 30.71 -2.21
N THR A 528 7.30 31.53 -1.18
CA THR A 528 7.36 32.98 -1.27
C THR A 528 8.72 33.48 -0.73
N GLU A 529 9.01 34.79 -0.85
CA GLU A 529 10.24 35.37 -0.32
C GLU A 529 10.35 35.21 1.21
N ASP A 530 9.19 35.22 1.91
CA ASP A 530 9.12 35.21 3.39
C ASP A 530 8.69 33.88 3.98
N MET A 531 8.09 32.96 3.19
CA MET A 531 7.49 31.70 3.67
C MET A 531 7.83 30.52 2.76
N THR A 532 8.17 29.41 3.35
CA THR A 532 8.26 28.13 2.65
C THR A 532 6.86 27.66 2.18
N TYR A 533 6.82 26.76 1.18
CA TYR A 533 5.57 26.15 0.70
C TYR A 533 4.71 25.60 1.86
N MET A 534 5.33 24.97 2.86
CA MET A 534 4.60 24.39 4.00
C MET A 534 3.99 25.48 4.88
N GLU A 535 4.75 26.50 5.25
CA GLU A 535 4.26 27.64 6.05
C GLU A 535 3.14 28.38 5.34
N ASN A 536 3.31 28.63 4.03
CA ASN A 536 2.29 29.26 3.20
C ASN A 536 1.01 28.40 3.15
N THR A 537 1.15 27.07 3.00
CA THR A 537 0.00 26.15 3.01
C THR A 537 -0.73 26.14 4.36
N LEU A 538 -0.01 26.16 5.47
CA LEU A 538 -0.60 26.17 6.82
C LEU A 538 -1.35 27.49 7.06
N HIS A 539 -0.77 28.61 6.62
CA HIS A 539 -1.39 29.93 6.73
C HIS A 539 -2.72 29.99 5.96
N HIS A 540 -2.69 29.64 4.67
CA HIS A 540 -3.90 29.63 3.83
C HIS A 540 -4.97 28.63 4.34
N LEU A 541 -4.54 27.49 4.91
CA LEU A 541 -5.47 26.55 5.52
C LEU A 541 -6.18 27.15 6.74
N GLY A 542 -5.45 27.89 7.58
CA GLY A 542 -6.02 28.61 8.72
C GLY A 542 -7.05 29.64 8.28
N GLU A 543 -6.69 30.50 7.31
CA GLU A 543 -7.58 31.52 6.75
C GLU A 543 -8.85 30.91 6.14
N GLU A 544 -8.75 29.79 5.41
CA GLU A 544 -9.90 29.13 4.80
C GLU A 544 -10.85 28.55 5.85
N VAL A 545 -10.32 27.96 6.94
CA VAL A 545 -11.14 27.47 8.05
C VAL A 545 -11.86 28.63 8.75
N GLU A 546 -11.17 29.77 9.01
CA GLU A 546 -11.78 30.97 9.57
C GLU A 546 -12.90 31.52 8.67
N LEU A 547 -12.67 31.57 7.36
CA LEU A 547 -13.66 32.01 6.39
C LEU A 547 -14.91 31.13 6.42
N LEU A 548 -14.73 29.80 6.44
CA LEU A 548 -15.85 28.85 6.48
C LEU A 548 -16.64 28.99 7.78
N VAL A 549 -15.98 29.15 8.93
CA VAL A 549 -16.64 29.38 10.21
C VAL A 549 -17.39 30.71 10.23
N ALA A 550 -16.81 31.77 9.68
CA ALA A 550 -17.49 33.08 9.53
C ALA A 550 -18.74 33.00 8.63
N GLN A 551 -18.78 32.08 7.67
CA GLN A 551 -19.96 31.78 6.85
C GLN A 551 -21.00 30.89 7.53
N GLY A 552 -20.75 30.46 8.78
CA GLY A 552 -21.67 29.66 9.58
C GLY A 552 -21.47 28.13 9.48
N VAL A 553 -20.40 27.65 8.86
CA VAL A 553 -20.04 26.23 8.85
C VAL A 553 -19.58 25.82 10.24
N GLN A 554 -20.12 24.73 10.77
CA GLN A 554 -19.70 24.24 12.09
C GLN A 554 -18.38 23.46 11.98
N LEU A 555 -17.49 23.62 12.97
CA LEU A 555 -16.18 22.94 12.99
C LEU A 555 -16.27 21.42 12.82
N LYS A 556 -17.29 20.78 13.38
CA LYS A 556 -17.53 19.33 13.25
C LYS A 556 -17.84 18.89 11.80
N ASP A 557 -18.21 19.83 10.92
CA ASP A 557 -18.54 19.58 9.52
C ASP A 557 -17.36 19.87 8.58
N ILE A 558 -16.20 20.30 9.13
CA ILE A 558 -14.95 20.56 8.40
C ILE A 558 -13.99 19.40 8.59
N ALA A 559 -13.48 18.85 7.49
CA ALA A 559 -12.45 17.82 7.50
C ALA A 559 -11.27 18.25 6.63
N ILE A 560 -10.04 18.07 7.15
CA ILE A 560 -8.78 18.32 6.46
C ILE A 560 -8.20 16.98 6.04
N LEU A 561 -8.02 16.76 4.74
CA LEU A 561 -7.42 15.55 4.21
C LEU A 561 -5.99 15.83 3.76
N VAL A 562 -5.06 14.95 4.16
CA VAL A 562 -3.64 15.06 3.83
C VAL A 562 -3.14 13.80 3.12
N ARG A 563 -2.08 13.96 2.31
CA ARG A 563 -1.49 12.83 1.58
C ARG A 563 -0.66 11.91 2.47
N LYS A 564 -0.04 12.45 3.54
CA LYS A 564 0.84 11.71 4.47
C LYS A 564 0.52 12.08 5.91
N ASN A 565 0.44 11.09 6.78
CA ASN A 565 0.16 11.28 8.21
C ASN A 565 1.15 12.23 8.90
N ARG A 566 2.42 12.23 8.49
CA ARG A 566 3.44 13.13 9.04
C ARG A 566 3.11 14.64 8.95
N SER A 567 2.15 15.02 8.10
CA SER A 567 1.69 16.41 8.00
C SER A 567 0.65 16.76 9.08
N ILE A 568 0.03 15.77 9.71
CA ILE A 568 -1.04 15.99 10.70
C ILE A 568 -0.53 16.70 11.95
N PRO A 569 0.59 16.27 12.59
CA PRO A 569 1.15 16.98 13.75
C PRO A 569 1.51 18.44 13.44
N LEU A 570 2.04 18.72 12.25
CA LEU A 570 2.38 20.09 11.83
C LEU A 570 1.14 20.98 11.70
N ILE A 571 0.04 20.44 11.15
CA ILE A 571 -1.24 21.14 11.06
C ILE A 571 -1.80 21.37 12.48
N ALA A 572 -1.78 20.35 13.33
CA ALA A 572 -2.28 20.46 14.70
C ALA A 572 -1.51 21.52 15.52
N ASP A 573 -0.18 21.53 15.45
CA ASP A 573 0.67 22.51 16.10
C ASP A 573 0.43 23.93 15.58
N TYR A 574 0.29 24.09 14.26
CA TYR A 574 -0.04 25.40 13.67
C TYR A 574 -1.38 25.92 14.18
N PHE A 575 -2.44 25.08 14.20
CA PHE A 575 -3.76 25.49 14.68
C PHE A 575 -3.77 25.80 16.16
N ASP A 576 -3.04 25.06 16.98
CA ASP A 576 -2.94 25.30 18.44
C ASP A 576 -2.22 26.62 18.74
N LYS A 577 -1.19 26.99 17.95
CA LYS A 577 -0.40 28.22 18.17
C LYS A 577 -1.04 29.47 17.56
N ASN A 578 -1.71 29.35 16.42
CA ASN A 578 -2.11 30.51 15.61
C ASN A 578 -3.62 30.70 15.52
N THR A 579 -4.45 29.75 15.98
CA THR A 579 -5.90 29.84 15.91
C THR A 579 -6.55 29.46 17.25
N SER A 580 -7.86 29.74 17.39
CA SER A 580 -8.65 29.24 18.54
C SER A 580 -9.26 27.85 18.29
N TYR A 581 -9.01 27.24 17.14
CA TYR A 581 -9.57 25.97 16.73
C TYR A 581 -8.61 24.81 17.01
N LYS A 582 -9.17 23.65 17.41
CA LYS A 582 -8.38 22.44 17.67
C LYS A 582 -8.62 21.39 16.60
N ILE A 583 -7.55 20.76 16.17
CA ILE A 583 -7.59 19.61 15.26
C ILE A 583 -7.84 18.33 16.08
N VAL A 584 -8.77 17.49 15.63
CA VAL A 584 -9.04 16.17 16.19
C VAL A 584 -8.54 15.11 15.23
N SER A 585 -7.55 14.32 15.64
CA SER A 585 -6.98 13.23 14.86
C SER A 585 -6.24 12.26 15.78
N ASP A 586 -6.33 10.95 15.50
CA ASP A 586 -5.58 9.93 16.24
C ASP A 586 -4.06 10.15 16.13
N GLU A 587 -3.57 10.60 14.97
CA GLU A 587 -2.14 10.89 14.75
C GLU A 587 -1.66 12.14 15.49
N ALA A 588 -2.52 13.14 15.71
CA ALA A 588 -2.19 14.34 16.46
C ALA A 588 -2.05 14.06 17.97
N PHE A 589 -2.69 13.01 18.47
CA PHE A 589 -2.67 12.60 19.88
C PHE A 589 -1.72 11.44 20.17
N ARG A 590 -0.85 11.07 19.24
CA ARG A 590 0.18 10.07 19.51
C ARG A 590 1.14 10.59 20.58
N LEU A 591 1.52 9.71 21.51
CA LEU A 591 2.46 10.05 22.58
C LEU A 591 3.82 10.52 22.04
N ASP A 592 4.30 9.91 20.95
CA ASP A 592 5.56 10.27 20.28
C ASP A 592 5.50 11.59 19.48
N ALA A 593 4.33 12.19 19.32
CA ALA A 593 4.17 13.54 18.81
C ALA A 593 4.44 14.61 19.86
N SER A 594 4.35 14.28 21.15
CA SER A 594 4.65 15.20 22.24
C SER A 594 6.14 15.34 22.46
N LEU A 595 6.64 16.58 22.40
CA LEU A 595 8.05 16.87 22.65
C LEU A 595 8.47 16.48 24.07
N ALA A 596 7.62 16.73 25.07
CA ALA A 596 7.88 16.33 26.46
C ALA A 596 8.07 14.82 26.60
N VAL A 597 7.24 14.03 25.90
CA VAL A 597 7.39 12.56 25.88
C VAL A 597 8.70 12.15 25.20
N CYS A 598 9.05 12.75 24.06
CA CYS A 598 10.32 12.50 23.39
C CYS A 598 11.52 12.82 24.30
N MET A 599 11.49 13.96 25.01
CA MET A 599 12.55 14.34 25.94
C MET A 599 12.67 13.35 27.11
N ILE A 600 11.56 12.87 27.67
CA ILE A 600 11.57 11.83 28.72
C ILE A 600 12.21 10.56 28.17
N MET A 601 11.82 10.12 26.96
CA MET A 601 12.36 8.92 26.35
C MET A 601 13.86 9.02 26.07
N ASP A 602 14.33 10.17 25.60
CA ASP A 602 15.77 10.39 25.37
C ASP A 602 16.54 10.50 26.70
N GLY A 603 15.94 11.07 27.74
CA GLY A 603 16.47 11.05 29.09
C GLY A 603 16.61 9.62 29.64
N LEU A 604 15.58 8.79 29.48
CA LEU A 604 15.62 7.38 29.89
C LEU A 604 16.66 6.57 29.09
N ARG A 605 16.75 6.80 27.78
CA ARG A 605 17.77 6.17 26.92
C ARG A 605 19.19 6.54 27.36
N TYR A 606 19.44 7.82 27.63
CA TYR A 606 20.74 8.27 28.12
C TYR A 606 21.06 7.67 29.51
N LEU A 607 20.11 7.66 30.43
CA LEU A 607 20.32 7.06 31.74
C LEU A 607 20.56 5.55 31.68
N SER A 608 19.90 4.84 30.75
CA SER A 608 20.13 3.41 30.51
C SER A 608 21.47 3.15 29.82
N GLN A 609 21.85 4.00 28.86
CA GLN A 609 23.05 3.87 28.04
C GLN A 609 23.83 5.18 28.00
N PRO A 610 24.71 5.47 28.99
CA PRO A 610 25.44 6.73 29.09
C PRO A 610 26.32 7.06 27.89
N GLU A 611 26.78 6.03 27.18
CA GLU A 611 27.60 6.17 25.98
C GLU A 611 26.78 6.62 24.76
N ASN A 612 25.46 6.68 24.86
CA ASN A 612 24.59 7.11 23.77
C ASN A 612 24.61 8.63 23.62
N ARG A 613 25.66 9.14 22.95
CA ARG A 613 25.84 10.58 22.68
C ARG A 613 24.69 11.17 21.85
N ILE A 614 24.02 10.37 21.02
CA ILE A 614 22.92 10.85 20.18
C ILE A 614 21.71 11.19 21.04
N ALA A 615 21.26 10.27 21.90
CA ALA A 615 20.13 10.52 22.81
C ALA A 615 20.42 11.73 23.73
N LYS A 616 21.65 11.82 24.21
CA LYS A 616 22.11 12.96 25.02
C LYS A 616 22.05 14.28 24.26
N ALA A 617 22.52 14.31 23.01
CA ALA A 617 22.49 15.50 22.17
C ALA A 617 21.05 15.90 21.76
N GLN A 618 20.19 14.95 21.48
CA GLN A 618 18.77 15.21 21.19
C GLN A 618 18.07 15.83 22.41
N LEU A 619 18.28 15.27 23.60
CA LEU A 619 17.74 15.81 24.85
C LEU A 619 18.25 17.23 25.11
N ALA A 620 19.56 17.48 24.91
CA ALA A 620 20.16 18.80 25.09
C ALA A 620 19.62 19.80 24.05
N ALA A 621 19.50 19.40 22.80
CA ALA A 621 18.94 20.25 21.75
C ALA A 621 17.48 20.64 22.04
N ALA A 622 16.64 19.67 22.42
CA ALA A 622 15.26 19.92 22.79
C ALA A 622 15.18 20.88 23.99
N TYR A 623 15.97 20.65 25.05
CA TYR A 623 16.00 21.51 26.23
C TYR A 623 16.45 22.94 25.89
N GLN A 624 17.52 23.12 25.13
CA GLN A 624 18.05 24.44 24.81
C GLN A 624 17.15 25.22 23.86
N ASN A 625 16.56 24.54 22.86
CA ASN A 625 15.81 25.21 21.80
C ASN A 625 14.34 25.42 22.17
N GLU A 626 13.70 24.42 22.74
CA GLU A 626 12.25 24.46 22.97
C GLU A 626 11.86 24.93 24.38
N VAL A 627 12.71 24.64 25.39
CA VAL A 627 12.45 25.10 26.79
C VAL A 627 13.14 26.43 27.04
N LEU A 628 14.42 26.58 26.67
CA LEU A 628 15.21 27.78 26.93
C LEU A 628 15.24 28.79 25.77
N HIS A 629 14.70 28.45 24.59
CA HIS A 629 14.59 29.27 23.36
C HIS A 629 15.92 29.88 22.90
N LYS A 630 17.04 29.11 22.96
CA LYS A 630 18.37 29.60 22.64
C LYS A 630 18.82 29.37 21.19
N GLY A 631 18.10 28.60 20.40
CA GLY A 631 18.37 28.38 18.96
C GLY A 631 19.73 27.74 18.67
N ILE A 632 20.15 26.73 19.44
CA ILE A 632 21.46 26.08 19.28
C ILE A 632 21.41 25.03 18.19
N ASP A 633 22.40 25.06 17.27
CA ASP A 633 22.55 24.05 16.22
C ASP A 633 23.07 22.72 16.78
N LEU A 634 22.53 21.61 16.28
CA LEU A 634 22.89 20.25 16.71
C LEU A 634 24.39 19.94 16.47
N ASN A 635 25.00 20.47 15.40
CA ASN A 635 26.44 20.30 15.15
C ASN A 635 27.28 20.95 16.26
N THR A 636 26.85 22.10 16.76
CA THR A 636 27.50 22.78 17.90
C THR A 636 27.48 21.94 19.15
N LEU A 637 26.35 21.26 19.43
CA LEU A 637 26.23 20.34 20.58
C LEU A 637 27.11 19.10 20.44
N LEU A 638 27.24 18.53 19.23
CA LEU A 638 28.05 17.33 18.99
C LEU A 638 29.57 17.61 19.03
N LEU A 639 30.00 18.84 18.73
CA LEU A 639 31.41 19.26 18.73
C LEU A 639 31.88 19.70 20.12
N ASN A 640 31.00 20.03 21.03
CA ASN A 640 31.30 20.51 22.40
C ASN A 640 30.97 19.44 23.46
N GLU A 641 31.28 19.74 24.72
CA GLU A 641 30.83 18.93 25.86
C GLU A 641 29.32 19.09 26.05
N ILE A 642 28.57 18.05 25.74
CA ILE A 642 27.09 18.09 25.75
C ILE A 642 26.54 18.35 27.17
N ASP A 643 27.31 18.01 28.22
CA ASP A 643 26.93 18.19 29.60
C ASP A 643 26.65 19.66 29.97
N ASP A 644 27.35 20.60 29.37
CA ASP A 644 27.18 22.04 29.57
C ASP A 644 25.82 22.57 29.08
N TYR A 645 25.14 21.80 28.25
CA TYR A 645 23.85 22.15 27.63
C TYR A 645 22.65 21.45 28.31
N LEU A 646 22.88 20.63 29.33
CA LEU A 646 21.85 19.93 30.10
C LEU A 646 21.69 20.57 31.52
N PRO A 647 20.56 20.35 32.20
CA PRO A 647 20.40 20.81 33.60
C PRO A 647 21.49 20.22 34.48
N PHE A 648 22.15 21.08 35.28
CA PHE A 648 23.23 20.66 36.16
C PHE A 648 22.82 19.53 37.12
N ASP A 649 21.61 19.63 37.69
CA ASP A 649 21.10 18.64 38.65
C ASP A 649 20.84 17.29 37.97
N PHE A 650 20.46 17.25 36.66
CA PHE A 650 20.31 16.03 35.89
C PHE A 650 21.64 15.28 35.76
N ILE A 651 22.72 15.98 35.42
CA ILE A 651 24.03 15.37 35.28
C ILE A 651 24.57 14.91 36.62
N LYS A 652 24.46 15.75 37.66
CA LYS A 652 24.95 15.47 39.00
C LYS A 652 24.25 14.28 39.63
N GLU A 653 22.95 14.13 39.43
CA GLU A 653 22.13 13.09 40.07
C GLU A 653 21.94 11.85 39.14
N ALA A 654 22.60 11.77 38.01
CA ALA A 654 22.39 10.70 37.01
C ALA A 654 22.45 9.28 37.61
N GLU A 655 23.39 9.00 38.48
CA GLU A 655 23.53 7.70 39.19
C GLU A 655 22.33 7.38 40.10
N GLN A 656 21.80 8.40 40.79
CA GLN A 656 20.63 8.22 41.65
C GLN A 656 19.35 8.05 40.84
N LEU A 657 19.22 8.81 39.75
CA LEU A 657 18.10 8.71 38.80
C LEU A 657 17.97 7.31 38.21
N ARG A 658 19.06 6.64 37.92
CA ARG A 658 19.07 5.26 37.41
C ARG A 658 18.47 4.23 38.36
N LEU A 659 18.51 4.49 39.64
CA LEU A 659 18.03 3.59 40.70
C LEU A 659 16.59 3.87 41.13
N MET A 660 15.98 4.94 40.60
CA MET A 660 14.62 5.33 40.95
C MET A 660 13.55 4.44 40.27
N PRO A 661 12.42 4.20 40.92
CA PRO A 661 11.25 3.62 40.29
C PRO A 661 10.82 4.45 39.06
N LEU A 662 10.36 3.77 37.99
CA LEU A 662 10.11 4.41 36.70
C LEU A 662 9.14 5.60 36.77
N TYR A 663 8.06 5.50 37.57
CA TYR A 663 7.10 6.58 37.72
C TYR A 663 7.73 7.82 38.35
N GLU A 664 8.45 7.65 39.47
CA GLU A 664 9.13 8.74 40.17
C GLU A 664 10.23 9.36 39.29
N LEU A 665 10.94 8.53 38.52
CA LEU A 665 11.96 8.98 37.58
C LEU A 665 11.34 9.87 36.50
N MET A 666 10.22 9.45 35.90
CA MET A 666 9.54 10.25 34.88
C MET A 666 9.06 11.60 35.43
N GLU A 667 8.47 11.61 36.62
CA GLU A 667 8.04 12.85 37.28
C GLU A 667 9.25 13.77 37.57
N LYS A 668 10.35 13.20 38.01
CA LYS A 668 11.58 13.98 38.30
C LYS A 668 12.20 14.53 37.01
N LEU A 669 12.25 13.75 35.92
CA LEU A 669 12.69 14.23 34.60
C LEU A 669 11.80 15.36 34.08
N PHE A 670 10.48 15.23 34.21
CA PHE A 670 9.53 16.28 33.83
C PHE A 670 9.83 17.60 34.53
N ASN A 671 10.12 17.53 35.81
CA ASN A 671 10.43 18.72 36.64
C ASN A 671 11.83 19.28 36.33
N LEU A 672 12.88 18.44 36.24
CA LEU A 672 14.25 18.85 35.96
C LEU A 672 14.39 19.60 34.63
N PHE A 673 13.69 19.16 33.63
CA PHE A 673 13.70 19.77 32.29
C PHE A 673 12.61 20.82 32.08
N GLN A 674 11.86 21.19 33.15
CA GLN A 674 10.81 22.22 33.12
C GLN A 674 9.77 22.00 32.00
N MET A 675 9.40 20.74 31.75
CA MET A 675 8.54 20.36 30.62
C MET A 675 7.10 20.88 30.72
N SER A 676 6.72 21.50 31.80
CA SER A 676 5.44 22.20 31.92
C SER A 676 5.35 23.48 31.08
N CYS A 677 6.48 23.90 30.49
CA CYS A 677 6.56 25.10 29.64
C CYS A 677 6.42 24.78 28.15
N ILE A 678 6.29 23.47 27.79
CA ILE A 678 6.22 22.99 26.40
C ILE A 678 4.81 22.50 26.06
#